data_d6d5443c090260438ffbed8b859cb687
#
_entry.id   d6d5443c090260438ffbed8b859cb687
#
_cell.length_a   1.000
_cell.length_b   1.000
_cell.length_c   1.000
_cell.angle_alpha   90.00
_cell.angle_beta   90.00
_cell.angle_gamma   90.00
#
_symmetry.space_group_name_H-M   'P 1'
#
loop_
_entity.id
_entity.type
_entity.pdbx_description
1 polymer ?
#
loop_
_entity_poly.entity_id
_entity_poly.type
_entity_poly.pdbx_seq_one_letter_code
_entity_poly.pdbx_strand_id
1 'polypeptide(L)'
;MTSVTIAGMAGVRAFESRLGDVPPERAAVAPRVRALPDGGATQPLETLIRKMLAANLRGAVLLVGRPGGGKTTALAHLRAVLPADANLVLHDEPIAADMVPRRQQLWIVTANESMPGPWLAQFELADWQQDDLIEYCVARRRDRCSSVLSRLREDDGKSLLKGIPQLWHVVLDRLAADEELPDTAAALREHLDAVMPPGKTRDAVAPVCARVLLDESRPIRMSELPDELSDYAVQLLRHRAVRVLLAADVIVQTLVNGAMPQDVDPAAPLPIELLRAAAAAVRAMHGAAQQLDRRLSGVARRTDAMAASILLAADPAWRPRDGRGLKLVRAHLSNAAWAGLDLRGAEMMFANLHGADLSGAELRRAWLGGANLGAANLVATKMRWLHAEGADFSGSDFSRAIAHGAFFADADMPDAIFNDADCSMAEFPRANLRGAHLVGVNFTRATLDHTTLDDADVIGCDFTSAKLITVRLSACANVAAVNFESATLHRCEFEGLRLPKCNFANADLTGSYLTGSFIPRGKFEHAKLCDTGLADIDWPGADLRGADLRGATFHMGSTRSGLVGSPIACEGSRTGFYTDDYNDRDFKPPEEIRKANLRGADLRGANIDGVDFYLVDLRDADYTPEQEEQFERCGAILHSRAG
;
A
#
# COMPACT_ATOMS: atom_id res chain seq x y z
N MET A 1 -5.98 -13.92 11.30
CA MET A 1 -5.17 -14.54 12.39
C MET A 1 -5.38 -16.05 12.31
N THR A 2 -4.55 -16.72 11.54
CA THR A 2 -4.60 -18.17 11.41
C THR A 2 -3.71 -18.79 12.48
N SER A 3 -4.32 -19.49 13.41
CA SER A 3 -3.63 -20.34 14.38
C SER A 3 -2.87 -21.41 13.60
N VAL A 4 -1.55 -21.42 13.66
CA VAL A 4 -0.75 -22.52 13.13
C VAL A 4 -0.98 -23.72 14.06
N THR A 5 -1.86 -24.60 13.65
CA THR A 5 -2.15 -25.85 14.36
C THR A 5 -1.01 -26.84 14.08
N ILE A 6 -0.38 -27.38 15.11
CA ILE A 6 0.45 -28.57 14.97
C ILE A 6 -0.51 -29.74 14.76
N ALA A 7 -0.67 -30.15 13.49
CA ALA A 7 -1.60 -31.22 13.13
C ALA A 7 -1.00 -32.59 13.55
N GLY A 8 -1.73 -33.34 14.37
CA GLY A 8 -1.43 -34.73 14.65
C GLY A 8 -1.06 -35.06 16.08
N MET A 9 -1.89 -34.71 17.05
CA MET A 9 -1.80 -35.24 18.41
C MET A 9 -2.63 -36.54 18.60
N ALA A 10 -2.53 -37.47 17.66
CA ALA A 10 -2.94 -38.85 17.95
C ALA A 10 -1.67 -39.65 18.26
N GLY A 11 -1.20 -39.58 19.52
CA GLY A 11 -0.02 -40.33 19.95
C GLY A 11 0.81 -39.69 21.05
N VAL A 12 0.59 -38.43 21.41
CA VAL A 12 1.17 -37.90 22.64
C VAL A 12 0.42 -38.54 23.80
N ARG A 13 1.10 -39.37 24.61
CA ARG A 13 0.58 -39.84 25.90
C ARG A 13 0.02 -38.62 26.62
N ALA A 14 -1.27 -38.64 26.91
CA ALA A 14 -1.93 -37.63 27.70
C ALA A 14 -1.08 -37.43 28.96
N PHE A 15 -0.41 -36.28 29.05
CA PHE A 15 0.21 -35.82 30.27
C PHE A 15 -0.99 -35.52 31.18
N GLU A 16 -1.41 -36.49 31.94
CA GLU A 16 -2.37 -36.33 33.05
C GLU A 16 -1.69 -35.49 34.14
N SER A 17 -1.50 -34.21 33.92
CA SER A 17 -1.31 -33.28 35.01
C SER A 17 -2.71 -33.03 35.61
N ARG A 18 -3.16 -33.95 36.44
CA ARG A 18 -4.26 -33.64 37.37
C ARG A 18 -3.80 -32.42 38.17
N LEU A 19 -4.62 -31.38 38.24
CA LEU A 19 -4.35 -30.20 39.07
C LEU A 19 -4.02 -30.53 40.54
N GLY A 20 -4.21 -31.77 40.95
CA GLY A 20 -3.76 -32.36 42.21
C GLY A 20 -2.26 -32.24 42.45
N ASP A 21 -1.45 -32.25 41.38
CA ASP A 21 0.02 -32.27 41.46
C ASP A 21 0.64 -30.88 41.27
N VAL A 22 -0.13 -29.84 40.93
CA VAL A 22 0.37 -28.47 40.87
C VAL A 22 0.33 -27.83 42.27
N PRO A 23 1.47 -27.55 42.89
CA PRO A 23 1.49 -26.90 44.19
C PRO A 23 0.84 -25.53 44.13
N PRO A 24 0.10 -25.11 45.19
CA PRO A 24 -0.45 -23.77 45.24
C PRO A 24 0.69 -22.76 45.31
N GLU A 25 0.85 -22.00 44.23
CA GLU A 25 1.89 -20.95 44.14
C GLU A 25 1.25 -19.62 43.77
N ARG A 26 1.51 -18.59 44.57
CA ARG A 26 1.08 -17.24 44.26
C ARG A 26 1.89 -16.72 43.08
N ALA A 27 1.23 -16.36 41.99
CA ALA A 27 1.87 -15.78 40.83
C ALA A 27 2.58 -14.45 41.19
N ALA A 28 3.75 -14.22 40.61
CA ALA A 28 4.51 -12.98 40.80
C ALA A 28 3.74 -11.78 40.21
N VAL A 29 2.99 -12.00 39.17
CA VAL A 29 2.07 -11.04 38.56
C VAL A 29 0.65 -11.59 38.69
N ALA A 30 -0.27 -10.80 39.24
CA ALA A 30 -1.66 -11.21 39.41
C ALA A 30 -2.34 -11.40 38.05
N PRO A 31 -2.92 -12.61 37.77
CA PRO A 31 -3.57 -12.88 36.49
C PRO A 31 -4.75 -11.92 36.25
N ARG A 32 -4.79 -11.30 35.06
CA ARG A 32 -5.85 -10.38 34.64
C ARG A 32 -6.65 -11.02 33.50
N VAL A 33 -7.94 -10.72 33.45
CA VAL A 33 -8.87 -11.24 32.46
C VAL A 33 -9.77 -10.16 31.88
N ARG A 34 -10.28 -10.40 30.67
CA ARG A 34 -11.35 -9.64 30.03
C ARG A 34 -12.52 -10.54 29.65
N ALA A 35 -13.73 -10.01 29.65
CA ALA A 35 -14.91 -10.77 29.27
C ALA A 35 -14.96 -11.04 27.75
N LEU A 36 -15.45 -12.21 27.36
CA LEU A 36 -15.77 -12.57 25.98
C LEU A 36 -17.31 -12.64 25.81
N PRO A 37 -17.85 -12.23 24.64
CA PRO A 37 -17.17 -11.72 23.44
C PRO A 37 -16.85 -10.21 23.49
N ASP A 38 -17.34 -9.46 24.47
CA ASP A 38 -17.45 -8.00 24.43
C ASP A 38 -16.12 -7.24 24.68
N GLY A 39 -15.05 -7.93 25.05
CA GLY A 39 -13.71 -7.34 25.16
C GLY A 39 -13.56 -6.15 26.10
N GLY A 40 -14.33 -6.10 27.20
CA GLY A 40 -14.29 -5.01 28.17
C GLY A 40 -12.94 -4.78 28.86
N ALA A 41 -12.87 -3.83 29.80
CA ALA A 41 -11.67 -3.53 30.56
C ALA A 41 -11.14 -4.75 31.29
N THR A 42 -9.80 -4.90 31.35
CA THR A 42 -9.15 -5.98 32.10
C THR A 42 -9.33 -5.80 33.59
N GLN A 43 -9.57 -6.89 34.30
CA GLN A 43 -9.69 -6.90 35.77
C GLN A 43 -8.93 -8.08 36.38
N PRO A 44 -8.50 -8.00 37.64
CA PRO A 44 -7.86 -9.13 38.32
C PRO A 44 -8.79 -10.33 38.40
N LEU A 45 -8.29 -11.51 37.96
CA LEU A 45 -9.04 -12.76 37.97
C LEU A 45 -9.52 -13.11 39.41
N GLU A 46 -8.65 -12.97 40.39
CA GLU A 46 -8.98 -13.21 41.80
C GLU A 46 -10.20 -12.40 42.27
N THR A 47 -10.22 -11.10 41.95
CA THR A 47 -11.32 -10.19 42.33
C THR A 47 -12.64 -10.63 41.71
N LEU A 48 -12.60 -11.04 40.45
CA LEU A 48 -13.76 -11.55 39.73
C LEU A 48 -14.29 -12.82 40.36
N ILE A 49 -13.43 -13.81 40.62
CA ILE A 49 -13.85 -15.10 41.20
C ILE A 49 -14.36 -14.92 42.62
N ARG A 50 -13.75 -14.05 43.46
CA ARG A 50 -14.29 -13.71 44.78
C ARG A 50 -15.71 -13.12 44.71
N LYS A 51 -15.99 -12.24 43.76
CA LYS A 51 -17.35 -11.70 43.53
C LYS A 51 -18.35 -12.80 43.14
N MET A 52 -17.92 -13.73 42.26
CA MET A 52 -18.78 -14.83 41.84
C MET A 52 -19.08 -15.80 42.97
N LEU A 53 -18.09 -16.11 43.81
CA LEU A 53 -18.27 -16.93 45.02
C LEU A 53 -19.16 -16.24 46.05
N ALA A 54 -18.97 -14.94 46.31
CA ALA A 54 -19.80 -14.15 47.22
C ALA A 54 -21.27 -14.07 46.75
N ALA A 55 -21.49 -14.03 45.43
CA ALA A 55 -22.84 -14.07 44.83
C ALA A 55 -23.42 -15.50 44.78
N ASN A 56 -22.74 -16.49 45.36
CA ASN A 56 -23.14 -17.92 45.37
C ASN A 56 -23.43 -18.47 43.97
N LEU A 57 -22.68 -18.00 42.93
CA LEU A 57 -22.83 -18.48 41.57
C LEU A 57 -22.33 -19.91 41.45
N ARG A 58 -23.06 -20.73 40.68
CA ARG A 58 -22.75 -22.14 40.46
C ARG A 58 -22.82 -22.42 38.97
N GLY A 59 -21.89 -23.20 38.46
CA GLY A 59 -21.77 -23.52 37.04
C GLY A 59 -20.32 -23.45 36.58
N ALA A 60 -20.08 -23.45 35.28
CA ALA A 60 -18.74 -23.44 34.72
C ALA A 60 -18.40 -22.12 34.08
N VAL A 61 -17.21 -21.61 34.39
CA VAL A 61 -16.56 -20.48 33.76
C VAL A 61 -15.45 -21.00 32.88
N LEU A 62 -15.43 -20.57 31.63
CA LEU A 62 -14.36 -20.89 30.69
C LEU A 62 -13.29 -19.81 30.76
N LEU A 63 -12.07 -20.19 31.08
CA LEU A 63 -10.89 -19.33 31.06
C LEU A 63 -10.08 -19.64 29.79
N VAL A 64 -10.16 -18.77 28.82
CA VAL A 64 -9.50 -18.90 27.53
C VAL A 64 -8.12 -18.26 27.59
N GLY A 65 -7.14 -18.89 26.99
CA GLY A 65 -5.81 -18.31 26.85
C GLY A 65 -4.95 -19.09 25.88
N ARG A 66 -4.20 -18.39 25.05
CA ARG A 66 -3.28 -19.02 24.10
C ARG A 66 -2.22 -19.89 24.81
N PRO A 67 -1.53 -20.80 24.10
CA PRO A 67 -0.40 -21.53 24.67
C PRO A 67 0.65 -20.59 25.29
N GLY A 68 1.12 -20.89 26.50
CA GLY A 68 2.02 -20.02 27.25
C GLY A 68 1.38 -18.77 27.87
N GLY A 69 0.06 -18.58 27.72
CA GLY A 69 -0.71 -17.45 28.28
C GLY A 69 -0.92 -17.50 29.80
N GLY A 70 -0.32 -18.46 30.49
CA GLY A 70 -0.33 -18.52 31.96
C GLY A 70 -1.59 -19.16 32.56
N LYS A 71 -2.34 -20.00 31.85
CA LYS A 71 -3.55 -20.68 32.34
C LYS A 71 -3.30 -21.48 33.61
N THR A 72 -2.34 -22.40 33.59
CA THR A 72 -1.95 -23.20 34.75
C THR A 72 -1.49 -22.33 35.92
N THR A 73 -0.71 -21.28 35.63
CA THR A 73 -0.26 -20.30 36.65
C THR A 73 -1.44 -19.53 37.24
N ALA A 74 -2.45 -19.18 36.42
CA ALA A 74 -3.66 -18.51 36.89
C ALA A 74 -4.47 -19.41 37.84
N LEU A 75 -4.60 -20.69 37.50
CA LEU A 75 -5.27 -21.67 38.37
C LEU A 75 -4.48 -21.91 39.67
N ALA A 76 -3.14 -22.05 39.60
CA ALA A 76 -2.26 -22.18 40.78
C ALA A 76 -2.38 -20.95 41.70
N HIS A 77 -2.41 -19.75 41.11
CA HIS A 77 -2.62 -18.51 41.84
C HIS A 77 -3.99 -18.49 42.54
N LEU A 78 -5.09 -18.82 41.86
CA LEU A 78 -6.40 -18.91 42.48
C LEU A 78 -6.42 -19.89 43.65
N ARG A 79 -5.77 -21.03 43.51
CA ARG A 79 -5.64 -22.04 44.58
C ARG A 79 -4.87 -21.52 45.80
N ALA A 80 -3.87 -20.64 45.57
CA ALA A 80 -3.07 -20.07 46.63
C ALA A 80 -3.75 -18.92 47.40
N VAL A 81 -4.63 -18.15 46.73
CA VAL A 81 -5.21 -16.91 47.29
C VAL A 81 -6.66 -17.05 47.73
N LEU A 82 -7.36 -18.08 47.28
CA LEU A 82 -8.75 -18.37 47.70
C LEU A 82 -8.78 -19.33 48.86
N PRO A 83 -9.83 -19.26 49.74
CA PRO A 83 -9.96 -20.17 50.87
C PRO A 83 -10.02 -21.66 50.40
N ALA A 84 -9.41 -22.55 51.15
CA ALA A 84 -9.37 -23.98 50.84
C ALA A 84 -10.76 -24.66 50.86
N ASP A 85 -11.70 -24.06 51.61
CA ASP A 85 -13.10 -24.48 51.73
C ASP A 85 -14.02 -23.81 50.69
N ALA A 86 -13.44 -23.00 49.79
CA ALA A 86 -14.21 -22.40 48.72
C ALA A 86 -14.84 -23.50 47.85
N ASN A 87 -16.13 -23.32 47.55
CA ASN A 87 -16.89 -24.25 46.74
C ASN A 87 -16.52 -24.11 45.23
N LEU A 88 -15.23 -24.36 44.95
CA LEU A 88 -14.53 -24.09 43.69
C LEU A 88 -13.79 -25.35 43.19
N VAL A 89 -13.95 -25.66 41.91
CA VAL A 89 -13.19 -26.70 41.21
C VAL A 89 -12.39 -26.03 40.10
N LEU A 90 -11.09 -26.32 40.04
CA LEU A 90 -10.16 -25.83 39.04
C LEU A 90 -9.74 -26.96 38.12
N HIS A 91 -9.89 -26.79 36.81
CA HIS A 91 -9.57 -27.82 35.82
C HIS A 91 -8.76 -27.23 34.65
N ASP A 92 -7.54 -27.74 34.45
CA ASP A 92 -6.56 -27.18 33.48
C ASP A 92 -6.61 -27.90 32.11
N GLU A 93 -7.77 -28.32 31.69
CA GLU A 93 -7.99 -28.87 30.34
C GLU A 93 -9.43 -28.62 29.89
N PRO A 94 -9.69 -28.53 28.56
CA PRO A 94 -11.05 -28.41 28.08
C PRO A 94 -11.82 -29.70 28.40
N ILE A 95 -12.93 -29.56 29.12
CA ILE A 95 -13.89 -30.62 29.36
C ILE A 95 -15.01 -30.49 28.33
N ALA A 96 -15.53 -31.59 27.82
CA ALA A 96 -16.76 -31.54 27.03
C ALA A 96 -17.89 -30.90 27.87
N ALA A 97 -18.61 -29.95 27.26
CA ALA A 97 -19.56 -29.09 27.96
C ALA A 97 -20.71 -29.87 28.68
N ASP A 98 -20.97 -31.11 28.28
CA ASP A 98 -21.93 -32.03 28.86
C ASP A 98 -21.40 -32.77 30.12
N MET A 99 -20.09 -32.78 30.33
CA MET A 99 -19.43 -33.39 31.49
C MET A 99 -19.32 -32.48 32.72
N VAL A 100 -19.67 -31.20 32.61
CA VAL A 100 -19.57 -30.25 33.72
C VAL A 100 -20.76 -30.46 34.68
N PRO A 101 -20.55 -30.85 35.97
CA PRO A 101 -21.62 -31.03 36.92
C PRO A 101 -22.32 -29.67 37.22
N ARG A 102 -23.60 -29.56 36.88
CA ARG A 102 -24.32 -28.29 36.81
C ARG A 102 -24.80 -27.71 38.14
N ARG A 103 -24.64 -28.36 39.32
CA ARG A 103 -25.53 -27.98 40.46
C ARG A 103 -24.92 -27.75 41.83
N GLN A 104 -23.62 -27.89 42.07
CA GLN A 104 -23.12 -27.76 43.44
C GLN A 104 -21.91 -26.82 43.63
N GLN A 105 -21.11 -26.59 42.63
CA GLN A 105 -19.83 -25.86 42.72
C GLN A 105 -19.63 -24.88 41.57
N LEU A 106 -18.76 -23.90 41.76
CA LEU A 106 -18.20 -23.06 40.69
C LEU A 106 -17.00 -23.76 40.06
N TRP A 107 -17.04 -24.01 38.76
CA TRP A 107 -15.98 -24.65 38.02
C TRP A 107 -15.21 -23.59 37.20
N ILE A 108 -13.89 -23.62 37.21
CA ILE A 108 -13.04 -22.85 36.30
C ILE A 108 -12.32 -23.86 35.40
N VAL A 109 -12.61 -23.81 34.12
CA VAL A 109 -12.08 -24.71 33.09
C VAL A 109 -11.24 -23.91 32.15
N THR A 110 -10.05 -24.38 31.79
CA THR A 110 -9.19 -23.69 30.81
C THR A 110 -9.34 -24.27 29.43
N ALA A 111 -9.18 -23.38 28.41
CA ALA A 111 -9.10 -23.79 27.01
C ALA A 111 -8.14 -22.87 26.24
N ASN A 112 -7.70 -23.32 25.06
CA ASN A 112 -6.87 -22.49 24.18
C ASN A 112 -7.69 -21.49 23.37
N GLU A 113 -8.95 -21.80 23.12
CA GLU A 113 -9.88 -21.00 22.32
C GLU A 113 -11.27 -20.97 22.98
N SER A 114 -12.08 -19.97 22.62
CA SER A 114 -13.46 -19.90 23.02
C SER A 114 -14.23 -21.10 22.48
N MET A 115 -15.03 -21.74 23.32
CA MET A 115 -15.78 -22.95 22.98
C MET A 115 -17.28 -22.71 23.15
N PRO A 116 -18.14 -23.17 22.22
CA PRO A 116 -19.57 -23.18 22.42
C PRO A 116 -19.94 -24.11 23.59
N GLY A 117 -20.88 -23.69 24.43
CA GLY A 117 -21.33 -24.50 25.56
C GLY A 117 -22.12 -23.72 26.58
N PRO A 118 -22.69 -24.40 27.61
CA PRO A 118 -23.47 -23.77 28.66
C PRO A 118 -22.59 -23.11 29.73
N TRP A 119 -21.63 -22.28 29.30
CA TRP A 119 -20.74 -21.55 30.20
C TRP A 119 -21.51 -20.44 30.94
N LEU A 120 -21.29 -20.31 32.24
CA LEU A 120 -21.78 -19.19 33.03
C LEU A 120 -21.18 -17.86 32.53
N ALA A 121 -19.90 -17.90 32.20
CA ALA A 121 -19.18 -16.80 31.55
C ALA A 121 -17.92 -17.35 30.86
N GLN A 122 -17.42 -16.60 29.88
CA GLN A 122 -16.12 -16.86 29.23
C GLN A 122 -15.22 -15.66 29.43
N PHE A 123 -14.00 -15.89 29.87
CA PHE A 123 -13.00 -14.86 30.07
C PHE A 123 -11.70 -15.24 29.36
N GLU A 124 -11.04 -14.25 28.77
CA GLU A 124 -9.73 -14.42 28.18
C GLU A 124 -8.65 -13.88 29.13
N LEU A 125 -7.58 -14.65 29.33
CA LEU A 125 -6.39 -14.17 30.03
C LEU A 125 -5.74 -13.07 29.24
N ALA A 126 -5.51 -11.93 29.89
CA ALA A 126 -4.86 -10.79 29.29
C ALA A 126 -3.35 -11.06 29.08
N ASP A 127 -2.84 -10.59 27.95
CA ASP A 127 -1.41 -10.55 27.71
C ASP A 127 -0.72 -9.56 28.65
N TRP A 128 0.53 -9.87 29.03
CA TRP A 128 1.31 -8.99 29.86
C TRP A 128 1.60 -7.65 29.18
N GLN A 129 1.38 -6.59 29.92
CA GLN A 129 1.67 -5.21 29.55
C GLN A 129 2.90 -4.70 30.29
N GLN A 130 3.31 -3.48 30.03
CA GLN A 130 4.50 -2.89 30.64
C GLN A 130 4.46 -2.91 32.19
N ASP A 131 3.29 -2.64 32.77
CA ASP A 131 3.13 -2.67 34.24
C ASP A 131 3.34 -4.07 34.81
N ASP A 132 2.91 -5.12 34.08
CA ASP A 132 3.10 -6.50 34.50
C ASP A 132 4.58 -6.89 34.50
N LEU A 133 5.37 -6.37 33.54
CA LEU A 133 6.83 -6.57 33.51
C LEU A 133 7.51 -5.92 34.71
N ILE A 134 7.08 -4.70 35.08
CA ILE A 134 7.57 -4.00 36.27
C ILE A 134 7.20 -4.79 37.52
N GLU A 135 5.93 -5.23 37.65
CA GLU A 135 5.46 -6.01 38.78
C GLU A 135 6.28 -7.30 38.94
N TYR A 136 6.56 -8.01 37.84
CA TYR A 136 7.39 -9.21 37.87
C TYR A 136 8.81 -8.91 38.35
N CYS A 137 9.49 -7.90 37.78
CA CYS A 137 10.86 -7.52 38.16
C CYS A 137 10.94 -7.12 39.63
N VAL A 138 9.98 -6.35 40.13
CA VAL A 138 9.93 -5.94 41.55
C VAL A 138 9.72 -7.16 42.46
N ALA A 139 8.89 -8.12 42.08
CA ALA A 139 8.58 -9.31 42.86
C ALA A 139 9.73 -10.32 42.90
N ARG A 140 10.44 -10.51 41.78
CA ARG A 140 11.43 -11.60 41.63
C ARG A 140 12.88 -11.14 41.50
N ARG A 141 13.14 -9.92 41.01
CA ARG A 141 14.46 -9.39 40.63
C ARG A 141 14.63 -7.92 41.05
N ARG A 142 14.24 -7.59 42.25
CA ARG A 142 14.18 -6.21 42.76
C ARG A 142 15.49 -5.44 42.63
N ASP A 143 16.59 -6.09 42.87
CA ASP A 143 17.96 -5.57 42.79
C ASP A 143 18.40 -5.23 41.35
N ARG A 144 17.83 -5.92 40.35
CA ARG A 144 18.14 -5.77 38.92
C ARG A 144 17.06 -5.07 38.11
N CYS A 145 15.95 -4.70 38.74
CA CYS A 145 14.76 -4.19 38.08
C CYS A 145 15.06 -2.98 37.18
N SER A 146 15.82 -2.00 37.66
CA SER A 146 16.13 -0.79 36.88
C SER A 146 17.02 -1.08 35.67
N SER A 147 18.01 -1.97 35.81
CA SER A 147 18.88 -2.39 34.70
C SER A 147 18.13 -3.15 33.63
N VAL A 148 17.25 -4.08 34.01
CA VAL A 148 16.39 -4.82 33.07
C VAL A 148 15.44 -3.88 32.31
N LEU A 149 14.74 -3.00 33.04
CA LEU A 149 13.77 -2.08 32.43
C LEU A 149 14.43 -1.03 31.53
N SER A 150 15.65 -0.58 31.82
CA SER A 150 16.36 0.34 30.93
C SER A 150 16.68 -0.29 29.58
N ARG A 151 17.14 -1.55 29.56
CA ARG A 151 17.38 -2.31 28.32
C ARG A 151 16.10 -2.57 27.53
N LEU A 152 14.97 -2.72 28.20
CA LEU A 152 13.66 -2.90 27.54
C LEU A 152 13.08 -1.61 26.95
N ARG A 153 13.53 -0.41 27.31
CA ARG A 153 12.95 0.84 26.78
C ARG A 153 13.13 1.01 25.29
N GLU A 154 14.31 0.72 24.80
CA GLU A 154 14.74 0.90 23.40
C GLU A 154 14.64 -0.39 22.58
N ASP A 155 14.14 -1.48 23.18
CA ASP A 155 14.13 -2.79 22.56
C ASP A 155 12.89 -2.98 21.65
N ASP A 156 13.11 -3.03 20.35
CA ASP A 156 12.11 -3.35 19.33
C ASP A 156 11.66 -4.83 19.38
N GLY A 157 12.47 -5.70 19.98
CA GLY A 157 12.22 -7.13 20.11
C GLY A 157 11.03 -7.47 21.02
N LYS A 158 10.58 -6.52 21.87
CA LYS A 158 9.39 -6.69 22.72
C LYS A 158 8.15 -7.13 21.93
N SER A 159 7.98 -6.60 20.73
CA SER A 159 6.84 -6.92 19.86
C SER A 159 6.80 -8.41 19.47
N LEU A 160 7.94 -9.08 19.50
CA LEU A 160 8.07 -10.50 19.18
C LEU A 160 7.38 -11.39 20.24
N LEU A 161 7.47 -11.01 21.51
CA LEU A 161 6.92 -11.78 22.63
C LEU A 161 5.41 -11.66 22.78
N LYS A 162 4.79 -10.62 22.19
CA LYS A 162 3.33 -10.37 22.15
C LYS A 162 2.63 -10.50 23.52
N GLY A 163 3.31 -10.12 24.61
CA GLY A 163 2.78 -10.20 25.96
C GLY A 163 2.61 -11.63 26.51
N ILE A 164 3.24 -12.67 25.93
CA ILE A 164 3.13 -14.04 26.39
C ILE A 164 3.88 -14.24 27.72
N PRO A 165 3.19 -14.51 28.85
CA PRO A 165 3.81 -14.57 30.16
C PRO A 165 4.96 -15.57 30.23
N GLN A 166 4.83 -16.76 29.63
CA GLN A 166 5.85 -17.80 29.63
C GLN A 166 7.17 -17.33 29.01
N LEU A 167 7.10 -16.59 27.90
CA LEU A 167 8.28 -16.06 27.23
C LEU A 167 8.87 -14.89 28.02
N TRP A 168 8.02 -14.05 28.58
CA TRP A 168 8.48 -12.93 29.40
C TRP A 168 9.19 -13.39 30.68
N HIS A 169 8.72 -14.42 31.35
CA HIS A 169 9.42 -15.00 32.50
C HIS A 169 10.86 -15.36 32.13
N VAL A 170 11.02 -16.11 31.03
CA VAL A 170 12.33 -16.55 30.56
C VAL A 170 13.23 -15.36 30.23
N VAL A 171 12.71 -14.40 29.49
CA VAL A 171 13.48 -13.22 29.05
C VAL A 171 13.89 -12.36 30.24
N LEU A 172 12.96 -12.03 31.14
CA LEU A 172 13.24 -11.19 32.30
C LEU A 172 14.24 -11.84 33.25
N ASP A 173 14.15 -13.17 33.45
CA ASP A 173 15.09 -13.91 34.28
C ASP A 173 16.49 -13.94 33.67
N ARG A 174 16.62 -14.11 32.36
CA ARG A 174 17.90 -14.07 31.64
C ARG A 174 18.52 -12.66 31.66
N LEU A 175 17.75 -11.63 31.33
CA LEU A 175 18.23 -10.25 31.41
C LEU A 175 18.66 -9.84 32.83
N ALA A 176 18.02 -10.40 33.86
CA ALA A 176 18.44 -10.15 35.24
C ALA A 176 19.70 -10.92 35.64
N ALA A 177 19.91 -12.12 35.10
CA ALA A 177 21.06 -12.96 35.38
C ALA A 177 22.33 -12.46 34.67
N ASP A 178 22.19 -11.95 33.45
CA ASP A 178 23.30 -11.47 32.62
C ASP A 178 23.11 -10.01 32.20
N GLU A 179 24.02 -9.14 32.62
CA GLU A 179 24.02 -7.71 32.27
C GLU A 179 24.57 -7.43 30.87
N GLU A 180 25.28 -8.38 30.25
CA GLU A 180 25.82 -8.23 28.89
C GLU A 180 24.76 -8.48 27.79
N LEU A 181 23.64 -9.11 28.13
CA LEU A 181 22.54 -9.32 27.18
C LEU A 181 21.86 -8.00 26.84
N PRO A 182 21.89 -7.58 25.57
CA PRO A 182 21.41 -6.24 25.18
C PRO A 182 19.89 -6.11 25.14
N ASP A 183 19.17 -7.18 24.75
CA ASP A 183 17.75 -7.12 24.38
C ASP A 183 16.99 -8.43 24.63
N THR A 184 15.67 -8.40 24.38
CA THR A 184 14.79 -9.58 24.53
C THR A 184 15.13 -10.71 23.57
N ALA A 185 15.59 -10.40 22.36
CA ALA A 185 15.93 -11.42 21.37
C ALA A 185 17.21 -12.18 21.77
N ALA A 186 18.21 -11.48 22.29
CA ALA A 186 19.45 -12.08 22.82
C ALA A 186 19.13 -12.98 24.02
N ALA A 187 18.33 -12.50 24.97
CA ALA A 187 17.93 -13.28 26.14
C ALA A 187 17.16 -14.55 25.77
N LEU A 188 16.25 -14.47 24.80
CA LEU A 188 15.51 -15.64 24.32
C LEU A 188 16.43 -16.60 23.55
N ARG A 189 17.38 -16.11 22.75
CA ARG A 189 18.40 -16.95 22.10
C ARG A 189 19.24 -17.72 23.09
N GLU A 190 19.76 -17.05 24.10
CA GLU A 190 20.56 -17.71 25.17
C GLU A 190 19.75 -18.83 25.84
N HIS A 191 18.47 -18.59 26.11
CA HIS A 191 17.60 -19.64 26.64
C HIS A 191 17.42 -20.79 25.66
N LEU A 192 17.20 -20.49 24.37
CA LEU A 192 17.08 -21.52 23.34
C LEU A 192 18.38 -22.32 23.16
N ASP A 193 19.54 -21.69 23.31
CA ASP A 193 20.84 -22.36 23.28
C ASP A 193 21.01 -23.35 24.46
N ALA A 194 20.42 -23.05 25.60
CA ALA A 194 20.41 -23.95 26.75
C ALA A 194 19.43 -25.13 26.58
N VAL A 195 18.26 -24.92 25.93
CA VAL A 195 17.20 -25.93 25.73
C VAL A 195 17.44 -26.77 24.49
N MET A 196 17.92 -26.15 23.43
CA MET A 196 18.25 -26.74 22.12
C MET A 196 19.64 -26.25 21.69
N PRO A 197 20.72 -26.83 22.23
CA PRO A 197 22.07 -26.39 21.88
C PRO A 197 22.33 -26.50 20.39
N PRO A 198 23.20 -25.60 19.82
CA PRO A 198 23.62 -25.70 18.43
C PRO A 198 24.12 -27.10 18.08
N GLY A 199 23.68 -27.63 16.94
CA GLY A 199 24.02 -28.97 16.48
C GLY A 199 22.87 -29.67 15.76
N LYS A 200 22.98 -30.98 15.55
CA LYS A 200 22.08 -31.77 14.70
C LYS A 200 20.58 -31.52 14.93
N THR A 201 20.16 -31.44 16.17
CA THR A 201 18.76 -31.25 16.53
C THR A 201 18.26 -29.87 16.13
N ARG A 202 19.01 -28.81 16.45
CA ARG A 202 18.66 -27.43 16.08
C ARG A 202 18.73 -27.23 14.57
N ASP A 203 19.75 -27.79 13.92
CA ASP A 203 19.97 -27.72 12.47
C ASP A 203 18.84 -28.42 11.70
N ALA A 204 18.16 -29.39 12.28
CA ALA A 204 16.99 -30.05 11.70
C ALA A 204 15.69 -29.24 11.92
N VAL A 205 15.53 -28.58 13.08
CA VAL A 205 14.30 -27.84 13.45
C VAL A 205 14.22 -26.47 12.77
N ALA A 206 15.35 -25.76 12.68
CA ALA A 206 15.37 -24.38 12.21
C ALA A 206 14.88 -24.22 10.74
N PRO A 207 15.24 -25.09 9.76
CA PRO A 207 14.69 -25.03 8.42
C PRO A 207 13.17 -25.25 8.38
N VAL A 208 12.64 -26.15 9.21
CA VAL A 208 11.19 -26.37 9.33
C VAL A 208 10.48 -25.11 9.83
N CYS A 209 11.06 -24.42 10.81
CA CYS A 209 10.56 -23.14 11.28
C CYS A 209 10.59 -22.07 10.18
N ALA A 210 11.66 -21.98 9.41
CA ALA A 210 11.79 -21.04 8.30
C ALA A 210 10.73 -21.29 7.21
N ARG A 211 10.56 -22.55 6.81
CA ARG A 211 9.53 -22.96 5.84
C ARG A 211 8.13 -22.54 6.29
N VAL A 212 7.76 -22.84 7.53
CA VAL A 212 6.41 -22.52 8.06
C VAL A 212 6.16 -21.04 8.17
N LEU A 213 7.17 -20.23 8.44
CA LEU A 213 7.03 -18.77 8.51
C LEU A 213 6.92 -18.12 7.13
N LEU A 214 7.47 -18.75 6.10
CA LEU A 214 7.41 -18.27 4.72
C LEU A 214 6.20 -18.84 3.97
N ASP A 215 5.70 -19.99 4.37
CA ASP A 215 4.49 -20.63 3.83
C ASP A 215 3.60 -21.14 4.98
N GLU A 216 2.75 -20.27 5.50
CA GLU A 216 1.83 -20.58 6.61
C GLU A 216 0.77 -21.64 6.25
N SER A 217 0.60 -21.97 4.97
CA SER A 217 -0.31 -23.04 4.54
C SER A 217 0.16 -24.45 4.94
N ARG A 218 1.44 -24.58 5.30
CA ARG A 218 2.07 -25.85 5.65
C ARG A 218 2.50 -25.87 7.12
N PRO A 219 1.63 -26.29 8.04
CA PRO A 219 1.97 -26.34 9.48
C PRO A 219 3.08 -27.35 9.76
N ILE A 220 3.74 -27.20 10.91
CA ILE A 220 4.73 -28.16 11.39
C ILE A 220 4.03 -29.50 11.66
N ARG A 221 4.57 -30.59 11.09
CA ARG A 221 4.17 -31.96 11.42
C ARG A 221 5.14 -32.53 12.44
N MET A 222 4.64 -33.27 13.41
CA MET A 222 5.51 -33.92 14.42
C MET A 222 6.55 -34.87 13.80
N SER A 223 6.23 -35.50 12.67
CA SER A 223 7.16 -36.36 11.92
C SER A 223 8.31 -35.62 11.24
N GLU A 224 8.26 -34.27 11.19
CA GLU A 224 9.33 -33.43 10.64
C GLU A 224 10.32 -32.96 11.72
N LEU A 225 9.99 -33.22 13.00
CA LEU A 225 10.82 -32.87 14.14
C LEU A 225 11.65 -34.09 14.58
N PRO A 226 12.90 -33.85 15.05
CA PRO A 226 13.74 -34.92 15.60
C PRO A 226 13.08 -35.60 16.84
N ASP A 227 13.18 -36.92 16.93
CA ASP A 227 12.65 -37.72 18.06
C ASP A 227 13.34 -37.35 19.40
N GLU A 228 14.53 -36.80 19.34
CA GLU A 228 15.35 -36.43 20.52
C GLU A 228 14.93 -35.09 21.15
N LEU A 229 13.96 -34.37 20.55
CA LEU A 229 13.47 -33.10 21.11
C LEU A 229 12.75 -33.35 22.45
N SER A 230 13.11 -32.57 23.47
CA SER A 230 12.38 -32.57 24.74
C SER A 230 10.96 -32.03 24.58
N ASP A 231 10.02 -32.51 25.39
CA ASP A 231 8.63 -32.00 25.40
C ASP A 231 8.58 -30.48 25.62
N TYR A 232 9.49 -29.96 26.44
CA TYR A 232 9.59 -28.52 26.65
C TYR A 232 10.03 -27.77 25.40
N ALA A 233 11.00 -28.29 24.64
CA ALA A 233 11.42 -27.70 23.37
C ALA A 233 10.25 -27.70 22.34
N VAL A 234 9.50 -28.80 22.28
CA VAL A 234 8.29 -28.89 21.43
C VAL A 234 7.23 -27.86 21.83
N GLN A 235 7.02 -27.64 23.14
CA GLN A 235 6.12 -26.59 23.63
C GLN A 235 6.59 -25.20 23.22
N LEU A 236 7.88 -24.91 23.32
CA LEU A 236 8.46 -23.62 22.90
C LEU A 236 8.26 -23.37 21.40
N LEU A 237 8.33 -24.39 20.54
CA LEU A 237 8.09 -24.26 19.11
C LEU A 237 6.65 -23.87 18.75
N ARG A 238 5.70 -23.99 19.68
CA ARG A 238 4.32 -23.46 19.48
C ARG A 238 4.33 -21.92 19.42
N HIS A 239 5.30 -21.28 20.06
CA HIS A 239 5.40 -19.82 20.04
C HIS A 239 6.05 -19.30 18.76
N ARG A 240 5.35 -18.37 18.09
CA ARG A 240 5.86 -17.74 16.86
C ARG A 240 7.23 -17.09 17.08
N ALA A 241 7.45 -16.43 18.24
CA ALA A 241 8.71 -15.80 18.59
C ALA A 241 9.90 -16.77 18.51
N VAL A 242 9.74 -17.97 19.04
CA VAL A 242 10.79 -19.01 19.03
C VAL A 242 11.08 -19.45 17.60
N ARG A 243 10.04 -19.72 16.82
CA ARG A 243 10.21 -20.08 15.41
C ARG A 243 10.90 -18.99 14.61
N VAL A 244 10.55 -17.72 14.86
CA VAL A 244 11.15 -16.55 14.19
C VAL A 244 12.66 -16.48 14.46
N LEU A 245 13.11 -16.67 15.72
CA LEU A 245 14.54 -16.63 16.03
C LEU A 245 15.31 -17.79 15.39
N LEU A 246 14.79 -19.02 15.50
CA LEU A 246 15.42 -20.19 14.88
C LEU A 246 15.51 -20.06 13.35
N ALA A 247 14.42 -19.60 12.72
CA ALA A 247 14.38 -19.34 11.30
C ALA A 247 15.36 -18.24 10.87
N ALA A 248 15.45 -17.17 11.65
CA ALA A 248 16.37 -16.06 11.36
C ALA A 248 17.82 -16.53 11.34
N ASP A 249 18.23 -17.31 12.32
CA ASP A 249 19.59 -17.81 12.43
C ASP A 249 19.96 -18.73 11.25
N VAL A 250 19.07 -19.65 10.86
CA VAL A 250 19.33 -20.55 9.72
C VAL A 250 19.31 -19.80 8.39
N ILE A 251 18.42 -18.83 8.21
CA ILE A 251 18.39 -18.00 6.99
C ILE A 251 19.70 -17.24 6.84
N VAL A 252 20.16 -16.57 7.89
CA VAL A 252 21.42 -15.82 7.85
C VAL A 252 22.61 -16.75 7.59
N GLN A 253 22.72 -17.87 8.28
CA GLN A 253 23.79 -18.85 8.05
C GLN A 253 23.78 -19.40 6.62
N THR A 254 22.62 -19.75 6.09
CA THR A 254 22.48 -20.29 4.74
C THR A 254 22.77 -19.23 3.67
N LEU A 255 22.33 -17.99 3.88
CA LEU A 255 22.71 -16.87 3.01
C LEU A 255 24.21 -16.62 3.03
N VAL A 256 24.85 -16.67 4.20
CA VAL A 256 26.30 -16.52 4.36
C VAL A 256 27.05 -17.69 3.71
N ASN A 257 26.59 -18.94 3.86
CA ASN A 257 27.23 -20.13 3.33
C ASN A 257 26.88 -20.45 1.85
N GLY A 258 25.74 -19.91 1.37
CA GLY A 258 25.31 -20.02 -0.05
C GLY A 258 24.48 -21.23 -0.40
N ALA A 259 23.99 -21.96 0.57
CA ALA A 259 23.14 -23.12 0.37
C ALA A 259 21.80 -22.93 1.10
N MET A 260 20.74 -22.50 0.38
CA MET A 260 19.39 -22.42 0.97
C MET A 260 18.82 -23.83 1.23
N PRO A 261 18.08 -24.04 2.32
CA PRO A 261 17.34 -25.25 2.54
C PRO A 261 16.38 -25.52 1.36
N GLN A 262 16.22 -26.79 0.97
CA GLN A 262 15.44 -27.17 -0.22
C GLN A 262 13.98 -26.73 -0.16
N ASP A 263 13.40 -26.63 1.04
CA ASP A 263 11.99 -26.30 1.28
C ASP A 263 11.74 -24.80 1.52
N VAL A 264 12.75 -23.95 1.43
CA VAL A 264 12.64 -22.50 1.62
C VAL A 264 12.70 -21.79 0.28
N ASP A 265 11.61 -21.12 -0.12
CA ASP A 265 11.60 -20.29 -1.33
C ASP A 265 12.47 -19.04 -1.11
N PRO A 266 13.60 -18.92 -1.83
CA PRO A 266 14.49 -17.76 -1.70
C PRO A 266 13.87 -16.44 -2.21
N ALA A 267 12.78 -16.50 -2.97
CA ALA A 267 12.07 -15.35 -3.50
C ALA A 267 10.85 -14.97 -2.62
N ALA A 268 10.56 -15.74 -1.56
CA ALA A 268 9.48 -15.39 -0.65
C ALA A 268 9.80 -14.09 0.11
N PRO A 269 8.82 -13.17 0.26
CA PRO A 269 9.01 -11.98 1.07
C PRO A 269 9.13 -12.38 2.55
N LEU A 270 10.13 -11.82 3.23
CA LEU A 270 10.29 -12.06 4.67
C LEU A 270 9.19 -11.36 5.46
N PRO A 271 8.46 -12.07 6.35
CA PRO A 271 7.63 -11.40 7.34
C PRO A 271 8.44 -10.40 8.15
N ILE A 272 7.87 -9.25 8.51
CA ILE A 272 8.60 -8.16 9.17
C ILE A 272 9.27 -8.59 10.48
N GLU A 273 8.63 -9.48 11.23
CA GLU A 273 9.18 -10.05 12.47
C GLU A 273 10.45 -10.88 12.19
N LEU A 274 10.41 -11.69 11.13
CA LEU A 274 11.54 -12.52 10.70
C LEU A 274 12.66 -11.67 10.12
N LEU A 275 12.33 -10.64 9.36
CA LEU A 275 13.30 -9.68 8.83
C LEU A 275 14.08 -8.99 9.96
N ARG A 276 13.38 -8.48 10.98
CA ARG A 276 14.00 -7.86 12.16
C ARG A 276 14.89 -8.83 12.93
N ALA A 277 14.43 -10.07 13.13
CA ALA A 277 15.20 -11.09 13.81
C ALA A 277 16.45 -11.49 13.02
N ALA A 278 16.36 -11.61 11.69
CA ALA A 278 17.49 -11.89 10.82
C ALA A 278 18.49 -10.72 10.79
N ALA A 279 18.00 -9.48 10.77
CA ALA A 279 18.83 -8.29 10.90
C ALA A 279 19.62 -8.27 12.23
N ALA A 280 18.97 -8.61 13.34
CA ALA A 280 19.63 -8.75 14.64
C ALA A 280 20.68 -9.89 14.62
N ALA A 281 20.38 -11.02 13.97
CA ALA A 281 21.33 -12.12 13.81
C ALA A 281 22.58 -11.70 13.00
N VAL A 282 22.40 -10.92 11.93
CA VAL A 282 23.53 -10.37 11.14
C VAL A 282 24.39 -9.43 11.96
N ARG A 283 23.78 -8.57 12.80
CA ARG A 283 24.54 -7.68 13.71
C ARG A 283 25.35 -8.48 14.75
N ALA A 284 24.80 -9.57 15.25
CA ALA A 284 25.47 -10.42 16.24
C ALA A 284 26.58 -11.30 15.64
N MET A 285 26.46 -11.69 14.38
CA MET A 285 27.41 -12.61 13.71
C MET A 285 28.55 -11.84 13.06
N HIS A 286 29.75 -11.95 13.64
CA HIS A 286 30.94 -11.26 13.14
C HIS A 286 31.21 -11.53 11.66
N GLY A 287 31.30 -10.48 10.84
CA GLY A 287 31.60 -10.56 9.42
C GLY A 287 30.44 -10.99 8.52
N ALA A 288 29.25 -11.32 9.04
CA ALA A 288 28.11 -11.74 8.25
C ALA A 288 27.65 -10.67 7.25
N ALA A 289 27.51 -9.42 7.69
CA ALA A 289 27.14 -8.30 6.85
C ALA A 289 28.09 -8.13 5.65
N GLN A 290 29.40 -8.18 5.89
CA GLN A 290 30.41 -8.05 4.83
C GLN A 290 30.36 -9.25 3.84
N GLN A 291 30.06 -10.45 4.33
CA GLN A 291 29.94 -11.63 3.48
C GLN A 291 28.69 -11.55 2.59
N LEU A 292 27.55 -11.13 3.14
CA LEU A 292 26.33 -10.91 2.38
C LEU A 292 26.51 -9.80 1.34
N ASP A 293 27.13 -8.68 1.71
CA ASP A 293 27.40 -7.57 0.78
C ASP A 293 28.32 -7.97 -0.38
N ARG A 294 29.37 -8.77 -0.10
CA ARG A 294 30.24 -9.31 -1.19
C ARG A 294 29.48 -10.22 -2.14
N ARG A 295 28.48 -10.97 -1.65
CA ARG A 295 27.67 -11.85 -2.48
C ARG A 295 26.75 -11.08 -3.42
N LEU A 296 26.18 -9.96 -2.96
CA LEU A 296 25.37 -9.08 -3.78
C LEU A 296 26.18 -8.39 -4.90
N SER A 297 27.50 -8.26 -4.71
CA SER A 297 28.39 -7.69 -5.74
C SER A 297 28.83 -8.69 -6.83
N GLY A 298 28.28 -9.90 -6.84
CA GLY A 298 28.62 -10.97 -7.79
C GLY A 298 27.52 -11.23 -8.82
N VAL A 299 27.46 -12.49 -9.28
CA VAL A 299 26.38 -12.93 -10.19
C VAL A 299 25.04 -12.90 -9.46
N ALA A 300 24.04 -12.24 -10.09
CA ALA A 300 22.70 -12.09 -9.53
C ALA A 300 22.05 -13.44 -9.19
N ARG A 301 21.46 -13.54 -7.99
CA ARG A 301 20.89 -14.79 -7.44
C ARG A 301 19.47 -14.55 -6.95
N ARG A 302 18.69 -15.62 -6.84
CA ARG A 302 17.33 -15.55 -6.26
C ARG A 302 17.30 -15.10 -4.80
N THR A 303 18.42 -15.24 -4.09
CA THR A 303 18.56 -14.86 -2.67
C THR A 303 18.89 -13.38 -2.47
N ASP A 304 19.16 -12.62 -3.52
CA ASP A 304 19.61 -11.22 -3.41
C ASP A 304 18.57 -10.33 -2.73
N ALA A 305 17.29 -10.53 -3.03
CA ALA A 305 16.19 -9.79 -2.42
C ALA A 305 16.14 -9.96 -0.89
N MET A 306 16.30 -11.20 -0.43
CA MET A 306 16.30 -11.54 0.99
C MET A 306 17.55 -10.96 1.68
N ALA A 307 18.72 -11.13 1.07
CA ALA A 307 19.98 -10.60 1.61
C ALA A 307 19.97 -9.07 1.70
N ALA A 308 19.52 -8.38 0.65
CA ALA A 308 19.41 -6.92 0.63
C ALA A 308 18.43 -6.40 1.69
N SER A 309 17.27 -7.05 1.83
CA SER A 309 16.29 -6.72 2.86
C SER A 309 16.86 -6.83 4.27
N ILE A 310 17.59 -7.91 4.54
CA ILE A 310 18.21 -8.15 5.85
C ILE A 310 19.34 -7.14 6.12
N LEU A 311 20.18 -6.85 5.12
CA LEU A 311 21.28 -5.89 5.25
C LEU A 311 20.77 -4.48 5.53
N LEU A 312 19.75 -4.03 4.80
CA LEU A 312 19.12 -2.72 5.01
C LEU A 312 18.45 -2.64 6.39
N ALA A 313 17.78 -3.71 6.83
CA ALA A 313 17.18 -3.77 8.15
C ALA A 313 18.24 -3.84 9.28
N ALA A 314 19.41 -4.39 9.00
CA ALA A 314 20.53 -4.44 9.95
C ALA A 314 21.25 -3.09 10.05
N ASP A 315 21.40 -2.39 8.95
CA ASP A 315 22.03 -1.07 8.83
C ASP A 315 21.22 -0.19 7.87
N PRO A 316 20.44 0.79 8.36
CA PRO A 316 19.66 1.70 7.48
C PRO A 316 20.53 2.53 6.52
N ALA A 317 21.82 2.68 6.80
CA ALA A 317 22.76 3.35 5.90
C ALA A 317 23.37 2.42 4.85
N TRP A 318 23.05 1.12 4.90
CA TRP A 318 23.57 0.16 3.95
C TRP A 318 23.10 0.48 2.52
N ARG A 319 24.05 0.33 1.58
CA ARG A 319 23.78 0.41 0.15
C ARG A 319 24.66 -0.60 -0.59
N PRO A 320 24.15 -1.25 -1.64
CA PRO A 320 24.95 -2.18 -2.43
C PRO A 320 26.10 -1.44 -3.14
N ARG A 321 27.24 -2.11 -3.27
CA ARG A 321 28.42 -1.57 -3.98
C ARG A 321 28.18 -1.44 -5.48
N ASP A 322 27.47 -2.40 -6.06
CA ASP A 322 27.02 -2.42 -7.45
C ASP A 322 25.56 -2.87 -7.46
N GLY A 323 24.67 -1.99 -7.95
CA GLY A 323 23.23 -2.25 -8.04
C GLY A 323 22.79 -2.80 -9.39
N ARG A 324 23.71 -2.93 -10.38
CA ARG A 324 23.36 -3.34 -11.73
C ARG A 324 22.83 -4.75 -11.80
N GLY A 325 21.63 -4.90 -12.38
CA GLY A 325 21.02 -6.20 -12.60
C GLY A 325 20.75 -7.00 -11.34
N LEU A 326 20.75 -6.36 -10.14
CA LEU A 326 20.38 -7.01 -8.88
C LEU A 326 18.95 -7.57 -8.96
N LYS A 327 18.74 -8.74 -8.39
CA LYS A 327 17.42 -9.40 -8.29
C LYS A 327 16.79 -9.13 -6.93
N LEU A 328 16.04 -8.03 -6.86
CA LEU A 328 15.43 -7.52 -5.64
C LEU A 328 13.89 -7.65 -5.64
N VAL A 329 13.39 -8.66 -6.35
CA VAL A 329 11.95 -8.92 -6.44
C VAL A 329 11.36 -9.17 -5.04
N ARG A 330 10.32 -8.40 -4.68
CA ARG A 330 9.65 -8.43 -3.36
C ARG A 330 10.58 -8.09 -2.18
N ALA A 331 11.72 -7.43 -2.41
CA ALA A 331 12.60 -7.01 -1.33
C ALA A 331 11.96 -5.92 -0.45
N HIS A 332 12.28 -5.93 0.84
CA HIS A 332 11.94 -4.86 1.77
C HIS A 332 13.06 -3.81 1.77
N LEU A 333 12.82 -2.71 1.06
CA LEU A 333 13.79 -1.63 0.82
C LEU A 333 13.24 -0.26 1.25
N SER A 334 12.28 -0.25 2.18
CA SER A 334 11.69 1.00 2.67
C SER A 334 12.75 1.91 3.27
N ASN A 335 12.68 3.20 2.93
CA ASN A 335 13.61 4.23 3.39
C ASN A 335 15.09 3.97 3.01
N ALA A 336 15.36 3.17 1.98
CA ALA A 336 16.72 2.93 1.49
C ALA A 336 17.38 4.25 1.05
N ALA A 337 18.57 4.55 1.58
CA ALA A 337 19.34 5.76 1.23
C ALA A 337 20.27 5.48 0.03
N TRP A 338 19.71 5.31 -1.18
CA TRP A 338 20.42 4.87 -2.38
C TRP A 338 20.61 5.98 -3.42
N ALA A 339 20.70 7.23 -2.98
CA ALA A 339 20.95 8.37 -3.85
C ALA A 339 22.18 8.14 -4.76
N GLY A 340 22.02 8.42 -6.06
CA GLY A 340 23.07 8.29 -7.07
C GLY A 340 23.54 6.85 -7.36
N LEU A 341 22.83 5.83 -6.87
CA LEU A 341 23.22 4.42 -7.08
C LEU A 341 22.96 3.99 -8.53
N ASP A 342 23.85 3.17 -9.08
CA ASP A 342 23.67 2.53 -10.39
C ASP A 342 22.81 1.27 -10.25
N LEU A 343 21.53 1.37 -10.60
CA LEU A 343 20.51 0.31 -10.56
C LEU A 343 20.07 -0.11 -11.97
N ARG A 344 20.90 0.11 -12.98
CA ARG A 344 20.55 -0.23 -14.37
C ARG A 344 20.21 -1.70 -14.53
N GLY A 345 19.01 -1.97 -15.06
CA GLY A 345 18.52 -3.33 -15.28
C GLY A 345 18.23 -4.12 -14.01
N ALA A 346 18.17 -3.47 -12.83
CA ALA A 346 17.78 -4.15 -11.59
C ALA A 346 16.32 -4.63 -11.66
N GLU A 347 16.07 -5.82 -11.14
CA GLU A 347 14.74 -6.44 -11.06
C GLU A 347 14.17 -6.20 -9.66
N MET A 348 13.29 -5.20 -9.52
CA MET A 348 12.69 -4.77 -8.25
C MET A 348 11.15 -4.86 -8.26
N MET A 349 10.61 -5.77 -9.07
CA MET A 349 9.16 -5.98 -9.15
C MET A 349 8.59 -6.35 -7.79
N PHE A 350 7.47 -5.70 -7.43
CA PHE A 350 6.79 -5.88 -6.13
C PHE A 350 7.66 -5.57 -4.90
N ALA A 351 8.81 -4.91 -5.08
CA ALA A 351 9.64 -4.47 -3.96
C ALA A 351 8.96 -3.33 -3.18
N ASN A 352 9.19 -3.27 -1.88
CA ASN A 352 8.76 -2.14 -1.06
C ASN A 352 9.91 -1.13 -0.94
N LEU A 353 9.80 -0.04 -1.68
CA LEU A 353 10.73 1.10 -1.73
C LEU A 353 10.10 2.37 -1.13
N HIS A 354 9.03 2.22 -0.31
CA HIS A 354 8.33 3.35 0.29
C HIS A 354 9.30 4.28 1.03
N GLY A 355 9.24 5.57 0.74
CA GLY A 355 10.11 6.58 1.35
C GLY A 355 11.59 6.46 0.97
N ALA A 356 11.97 5.64 -0.02
CA ALA A 356 13.36 5.50 -0.41
C ALA A 356 13.91 6.77 -1.09
N ASP A 357 15.16 7.10 -0.79
CA ASP A 357 15.91 8.14 -1.51
C ASP A 357 16.70 7.50 -2.66
N LEU A 358 16.17 7.68 -3.86
CA LEU A 358 16.76 7.27 -5.14
C LEU A 358 17.22 8.48 -5.96
N SER A 359 17.34 9.68 -5.34
CA SER A 359 17.68 10.90 -6.05
C SER A 359 18.97 10.74 -6.87
N GLY A 360 18.93 11.14 -8.13
CA GLY A 360 20.04 11.02 -9.07
C GLY A 360 20.45 9.57 -9.42
N ALA A 361 19.75 8.56 -8.96
CA ALA A 361 20.05 7.15 -9.26
C ALA A 361 19.86 6.83 -10.75
N GLU A 362 20.59 5.80 -11.24
CA GLU A 362 20.51 5.29 -12.60
C GLU A 362 19.56 4.07 -12.65
N LEU A 363 18.30 4.27 -13.04
CA LEU A 363 17.26 3.22 -13.15
C LEU A 363 16.99 2.79 -14.61
N ARG A 364 17.88 3.08 -15.53
CA ARG A 364 17.68 2.75 -16.93
C ARG A 364 17.39 1.26 -17.13
N ARG A 365 16.24 0.94 -17.78
CA ARG A 365 15.77 -0.43 -18.02
C ARG A 365 15.62 -1.27 -16.74
N ALA A 366 15.44 -0.65 -15.59
CA ALA A 366 15.08 -1.38 -14.38
C ALA A 366 13.61 -1.83 -14.44
N TRP A 367 13.28 -2.85 -13.65
CA TRP A 367 11.93 -3.44 -13.56
C TRP A 367 11.36 -3.15 -12.18
N LEU A 368 10.35 -2.28 -12.13
CA LEU A 368 9.63 -1.85 -10.92
C LEU A 368 8.15 -2.22 -10.95
N GLY A 369 7.71 -3.09 -11.87
CA GLY A 369 6.31 -3.45 -12.00
C GLY A 369 5.69 -3.87 -10.67
N GLY A 370 4.58 -3.24 -10.27
CA GLY A 370 3.89 -3.47 -9.01
C GLY A 370 4.70 -3.13 -7.74
N ALA A 371 5.83 -2.43 -7.84
CA ALA A 371 6.61 -1.99 -6.68
C ALA A 371 5.91 -0.83 -5.93
N ASN A 372 6.13 -0.74 -4.63
CA ASN A 372 5.68 0.39 -3.81
C ASN A 372 6.83 1.40 -3.66
N LEU A 373 6.69 2.56 -4.30
CA LEU A 373 7.59 3.71 -4.19
C LEU A 373 6.88 4.92 -3.57
N GLY A 374 5.77 4.73 -2.85
CA GLY A 374 5.05 5.84 -2.22
C GLY A 374 5.98 6.73 -1.40
N ALA A 375 5.86 8.05 -1.52
CA ALA A 375 6.72 9.05 -0.89
C ALA A 375 8.23 8.91 -1.19
N ALA A 376 8.62 8.22 -2.28
CA ALA A 376 10.03 8.09 -2.66
C ALA A 376 10.57 9.40 -3.25
N ASN A 377 11.84 9.68 -2.96
CA ASN A 377 12.58 10.77 -3.59
C ASN A 377 13.24 10.26 -4.89
N LEU A 378 12.69 10.67 -6.04
CA LEU A 378 13.16 10.32 -7.38
C LEU A 378 13.72 11.55 -8.14
N VAL A 379 14.07 12.62 -7.42
CA VAL A 379 14.58 13.86 -7.99
C VAL A 379 15.81 13.61 -8.86
N ALA A 380 15.77 14.12 -10.09
CA ALA A 380 16.84 13.98 -11.09
C ALA A 380 17.27 12.52 -11.38
N THR A 381 16.42 11.54 -11.07
CA THR A 381 16.66 10.12 -11.37
C THR A 381 16.65 9.88 -12.88
N LYS A 382 17.53 9.02 -13.37
CA LYS A 382 17.61 8.66 -14.79
C LYS A 382 16.96 7.30 -15.03
N MET A 383 15.70 7.31 -15.45
CA MET A 383 14.86 6.13 -15.59
C MET A 383 14.41 5.85 -17.03
N ARG A 384 15.29 6.09 -18.00
CA ARG A 384 15.01 5.82 -19.41
C ARG A 384 14.64 4.35 -19.63
N TRP A 385 13.50 4.10 -20.30
CA TRP A 385 12.99 2.74 -20.57
C TRP A 385 12.78 1.93 -19.29
N LEU A 386 12.38 2.59 -18.20
CA LEU A 386 11.96 1.97 -16.96
C LEU A 386 10.65 1.19 -17.17
N HIS A 387 10.53 0.00 -16.60
CA HIS A 387 9.29 -0.77 -16.52
C HIS A 387 8.70 -0.62 -15.13
N ALA A 388 7.60 0.16 -15.02
CA ALA A 388 6.97 0.50 -13.75
C ALA A 388 5.44 0.33 -13.80
N GLU A 389 4.98 -0.62 -14.62
CA GLU A 389 3.57 -0.91 -14.80
C GLU A 389 2.92 -1.33 -13.49
N GLY A 390 1.80 -0.70 -13.11
CA GLY A 390 1.07 -0.97 -11.88
C GLY A 390 1.83 -0.66 -10.60
N ALA A 391 2.92 0.10 -10.65
CA ALA A 391 3.65 0.54 -9.46
C ALA A 391 2.93 1.68 -8.74
N ASP A 392 3.09 1.74 -7.41
CA ASP A 392 2.59 2.82 -6.56
C ASP A 392 3.68 3.87 -6.35
N PHE A 393 3.42 5.09 -6.82
CA PHE A 393 4.27 6.26 -6.67
C PHE A 393 3.55 7.40 -5.93
N SER A 394 2.56 7.09 -5.11
CA SER A 394 1.78 8.08 -4.37
C SER A 394 2.67 9.08 -3.63
N GLY A 395 2.53 10.37 -3.89
CA GLY A 395 3.31 11.42 -3.26
C GLY A 395 4.82 11.40 -3.53
N SER A 396 5.28 10.70 -4.57
CA SER A 396 6.71 10.65 -4.93
C SER A 396 7.16 11.89 -5.69
N ASP A 397 8.43 12.27 -5.52
CA ASP A 397 9.02 13.44 -6.19
C ASP A 397 9.90 13.03 -7.38
N PHE A 398 9.39 13.24 -8.59
CA PHE A 398 10.06 13.04 -9.88
C PHE A 398 10.67 14.34 -10.45
N SER A 399 10.79 15.40 -9.67
CA SER A 399 11.27 16.67 -10.18
C SER A 399 12.60 16.52 -10.92
N ARG A 400 12.66 17.02 -12.16
CA ARG A 400 13.82 16.93 -13.06
C ARG A 400 14.26 15.50 -13.39
N ALA A 401 13.42 14.50 -13.15
CA ALA A 401 13.69 13.13 -13.55
C ALA A 401 13.71 12.97 -15.08
N ILE A 402 14.51 12.01 -15.58
CA ILE A 402 14.57 11.68 -16.99
C ILE A 402 13.89 10.34 -17.23
N ALA A 403 12.58 10.40 -17.47
CA ALA A 403 11.70 9.24 -17.68
C ALA A 403 11.43 8.94 -19.18
N HIS A 404 12.34 9.37 -20.07
CA HIS A 404 12.19 9.16 -21.52
C HIS A 404 11.88 7.70 -21.86
N GLY A 405 10.77 7.45 -22.54
CA GLY A 405 10.33 6.12 -22.96
C GLY A 405 10.02 5.15 -21.80
N ALA A 406 9.76 5.66 -20.58
CA ALA A 406 9.38 4.82 -19.44
C ALA A 406 7.93 4.34 -19.55
N PHE A 407 7.63 3.16 -18.97
CA PHE A 407 6.33 2.51 -19.00
C PHE A 407 5.66 2.62 -17.63
N PHE A 408 4.59 3.40 -17.56
CA PHE A 408 3.79 3.65 -16.35
C PHE A 408 2.32 3.21 -16.53
N ALA A 409 2.06 2.22 -17.38
CA ALA A 409 0.70 1.71 -17.56
C ALA A 409 0.11 1.27 -16.21
N ASP A 410 -1.14 1.68 -15.94
CA ASP A 410 -1.84 1.35 -14.69
C ASP A 410 -1.11 1.77 -13.40
N ALA A 411 -0.08 2.62 -13.46
CA ALA A 411 0.62 3.09 -12.27
C ALA A 411 -0.24 4.06 -11.44
N ASP A 412 -0.13 3.96 -10.11
CA ASP A 412 -0.82 4.83 -9.17
C ASP A 412 0.14 5.94 -8.69
N MET A 413 -0.15 7.20 -9.07
CA MET A 413 0.73 8.36 -8.87
C MET A 413 -0.03 9.57 -8.30
N PRO A 414 -0.99 9.40 -7.38
CA PRO A 414 -1.69 10.55 -6.82
C PRO A 414 -0.71 11.46 -6.08
N ASP A 415 -0.91 12.76 -6.22
CA ASP A 415 -0.10 13.80 -5.59
C ASP A 415 1.41 13.73 -5.91
N ALA A 416 1.80 13.02 -6.98
CA ALA A 416 3.19 12.94 -7.41
C ALA A 416 3.67 14.27 -8.03
N ILE A 417 4.95 14.60 -7.83
CA ILE A 417 5.56 15.85 -8.29
C ILE A 417 6.47 15.55 -9.49
N PHE A 418 6.14 16.12 -10.66
CA PHE A 418 6.91 15.93 -11.91
C PHE A 418 7.55 17.21 -12.43
N ASN A 419 7.73 18.22 -11.59
CA ASN A 419 8.20 19.53 -12.05
C ASN A 419 9.49 19.43 -12.88
N ASP A 420 9.47 19.99 -14.10
CA ASP A 420 10.57 19.99 -15.07
C ASP A 420 11.06 18.57 -15.46
N ALA A 421 10.24 17.53 -15.30
CA ALA A 421 10.61 16.17 -15.70
C ALA A 421 10.57 15.98 -17.22
N ASP A 422 11.46 15.15 -17.75
CA ASP A 422 11.44 14.69 -19.14
C ASP A 422 10.71 13.35 -19.25
N CYS A 423 9.42 13.37 -19.54
CA CYS A 423 8.56 12.23 -19.80
C CYS A 423 8.33 12.02 -21.32
N SER A 424 9.25 12.49 -22.16
CA SER A 424 9.11 12.34 -23.61
C SER A 424 9.05 10.85 -24.01
N MET A 425 8.13 10.50 -24.91
CA MET A 425 7.84 9.13 -25.35
C MET A 425 7.41 8.16 -24.22
N ALA A 426 7.16 8.65 -23.00
CA ALA A 426 6.71 7.80 -21.91
C ALA A 426 5.24 7.38 -22.09
N GLU A 427 4.88 6.23 -21.54
CA GLU A 427 3.56 5.63 -21.65
C GLU A 427 2.85 5.61 -20.30
N PHE A 428 1.71 6.32 -20.22
CA PHE A 428 0.86 6.44 -19.02
C PHE A 428 -0.56 5.89 -19.22
N PRO A 429 -0.82 4.89 -20.07
CA PRO A 429 -2.21 4.46 -20.28
C PRO A 429 -2.83 3.99 -18.98
N ARG A 430 -4.00 4.53 -18.65
CA ARG A 430 -4.77 4.27 -17.42
C ARG A 430 -4.03 4.61 -16.11
N ALA A 431 -2.93 5.36 -16.17
CA ALA A 431 -2.26 5.83 -14.97
C ALA A 431 -3.13 6.82 -14.19
N ASN A 432 -3.01 6.81 -12.87
CA ASN A 432 -3.68 7.74 -11.98
C ASN A 432 -2.71 8.88 -11.58
N LEU A 433 -2.88 10.05 -12.16
CA LEU A 433 -2.12 11.28 -11.85
C LEU A 433 -2.98 12.29 -11.09
N ARG A 434 -3.96 11.83 -10.32
CA ARG A 434 -4.84 12.71 -9.55
C ARG A 434 -4.02 13.60 -8.61
N GLY A 435 -4.28 14.91 -8.61
CA GLY A 435 -3.58 15.88 -7.76
C GLY A 435 -2.10 16.06 -8.08
N ALA A 436 -1.60 15.47 -9.17
CA ALA A 436 -0.18 15.56 -9.52
C ALA A 436 0.24 16.98 -9.92
N HIS A 437 1.45 17.36 -9.55
CA HIS A 437 2.06 18.64 -9.95
C HIS A 437 2.88 18.44 -11.23
N LEU A 438 2.32 18.87 -12.37
CA LEU A 438 2.91 18.69 -13.70
C LEU A 438 3.38 20.03 -14.28
N VAL A 439 4.23 20.77 -13.55
CA VAL A 439 4.69 22.07 -14.01
C VAL A 439 5.93 21.93 -14.89
N GLY A 440 5.84 22.40 -16.14
CA GLY A 440 6.96 22.39 -17.09
C GLY A 440 7.37 20.99 -17.58
N VAL A 441 6.50 20.00 -17.49
CA VAL A 441 6.80 18.62 -17.89
C VAL A 441 6.87 18.50 -19.42
N ASN A 442 7.91 17.81 -19.90
CA ASN A 442 8.03 17.43 -21.29
C ASN A 442 7.32 16.09 -21.55
N PHE A 443 6.13 16.14 -22.16
CA PHE A 443 5.37 14.96 -22.62
C PHE A 443 5.44 14.78 -24.15
N THR A 444 6.45 15.32 -24.81
CA THR A 444 6.58 15.19 -26.26
C THR A 444 6.48 13.73 -26.69
N ARG A 445 5.53 13.39 -27.57
CA ARG A 445 5.25 12.03 -28.06
C ARG A 445 4.87 11.02 -26.96
N ALA A 446 4.50 11.49 -25.77
CA ALA A 446 4.00 10.60 -24.72
C ALA A 446 2.59 10.08 -25.04
N THR A 447 2.21 8.96 -24.43
CA THR A 447 0.86 8.38 -24.53
C THR A 447 0.17 8.47 -23.17
N LEU A 448 -1.02 9.14 -23.13
CA LEU A 448 -1.81 9.34 -21.91
C LEU A 448 -3.26 8.86 -22.12
N ASP A 449 -3.42 7.70 -22.74
CA ASP A 449 -4.75 7.17 -23.03
C ASP A 449 -5.49 6.78 -21.73
N HIS A 450 -6.68 7.35 -21.47
CA HIS A 450 -7.48 7.12 -20.26
C HIS A 450 -6.76 7.46 -18.95
N THR A 451 -5.77 8.34 -19.00
CA THR A 451 -5.05 8.81 -17.81
C THR A 451 -5.94 9.73 -16.99
N THR A 452 -5.98 9.53 -15.67
CA THR A 452 -6.70 10.41 -14.75
C THR A 452 -5.82 11.58 -14.35
N LEU A 453 -6.29 12.82 -14.61
CA LEU A 453 -5.63 14.09 -14.27
C LEU A 453 -6.49 14.95 -13.33
N ASP A 454 -7.48 14.36 -12.67
CA ASP A 454 -8.39 15.10 -11.79
C ASP A 454 -7.57 15.82 -10.70
N ASP A 455 -7.90 17.06 -10.43
CA ASP A 455 -7.21 17.93 -9.46
C ASP A 455 -5.71 18.20 -9.75
N ALA A 456 -5.17 17.78 -10.90
CA ALA A 456 -3.75 18.00 -11.25
C ALA A 456 -3.46 19.43 -11.72
N ASP A 457 -2.20 19.88 -11.53
CA ASP A 457 -1.69 21.15 -12.06
C ASP A 457 -0.95 20.90 -13.38
N VAL A 458 -1.55 21.26 -14.51
CA VAL A 458 -0.98 21.10 -15.87
C VAL A 458 -0.56 22.46 -16.41
N ILE A 459 0.62 22.94 -15.98
CA ILE A 459 1.08 24.28 -16.29
C ILE A 459 2.38 24.25 -17.09
N GLY A 460 2.40 24.89 -18.27
CA GLY A 460 3.61 24.99 -19.09
C GLY A 460 4.10 23.65 -19.66
N CYS A 461 3.26 22.62 -19.67
CA CYS A 461 3.60 21.31 -20.21
C CYS A 461 3.72 21.33 -21.73
N ASP A 462 4.63 20.51 -22.26
CA ASP A 462 4.79 20.29 -23.70
C ASP A 462 4.25 18.91 -24.11
N PHE A 463 3.06 18.89 -24.73
CA PHE A 463 2.43 17.71 -25.30
C PHE A 463 2.61 17.61 -26.83
N THR A 464 3.68 18.22 -27.38
CA THR A 464 3.92 18.16 -28.82
C THR A 464 3.90 16.72 -29.33
N SER A 465 3.02 16.43 -30.30
CA SER A 465 2.82 15.10 -30.88
C SER A 465 2.44 14.00 -29.86
N ALA A 466 2.00 14.37 -28.66
CA ALA A 466 1.52 13.41 -27.67
C ALA A 466 0.14 12.85 -28.06
N LYS A 467 -0.21 11.72 -27.48
CA LYS A 467 -1.49 11.05 -27.68
C LYS A 467 -2.29 11.02 -26.38
N LEU A 468 -3.40 11.73 -26.36
CA LEU A 468 -4.36 11.80 -25.26
C LEU A 468 -5.72 11.33 -25.79
N ILE A 469 -6.21 10.21 -25.30
CA ILE A 469 -7.52 9.70 -25.66
C ILE A 469 -8.38 9.60 -24.41
N THR A 470 -9.55 10.23 -24.44
CA THR A 470 -10.51 10.20 -23.32
C THR A 470 -9.87 10.71 -22.01
N VAL A 471 -9.23 11.87 -22.07
CA VAL A 471 -8.64 12.55 -20.92
C VAL A 471 -9.49 13.75 -20.53
N ARG A 472 -9.81 13.89 -19.25
CA ARG A 472 -10.60 15.00 -18.70
C ARG A 472 -9.69 16.11 -18.18
N LEU A 473 -9.33 17.05 -19.05
CA LEU A 473 -8.56 18.24 -18.65
C LEU A 473 -9.41 19.24 -17.88
N SER A 474 -10.73 19.24 -18.09
CA SER A 474 -11.69 20.06 -17.33
C SER A 474 -11.74 19.75 -15.83
N ALA A 475 -11.30 18.57 -15.41
CA ALA A 475 -11.21 18.16 -14.01
C ALA A 475 -9.87 18.57 -13.35
N CYS A 476 -8.90 19.08 -14.10
CA CYS A 476 -7.64 19.57 -13.55
C CYS A 476 -7.85 20.81 -12.67
N ALA A 477 -7.02 20.98 -11.64
CA ALA A 477 -7.04 22.19 -10.82
C ALA A 477 -6.61 23.42 -11.62
N ASN A 478 -5.57 23.29 -12.45
CA ASN A 478 -5.07 24.35 -13.32
C ASN A 478 -4.61 23.80 -14.67
N VAL A 479 -4.96 24.50 -15.75
CA VAL A 479 -4.42 24.24 -17.10
C VAL A 479 -4.03 25.57 -17.73
N ALA A 480 -2.74 25.79 -17.97
CA ALA A 480 -2.27 27.06 -18.54
C ALA A 480 -0.95 26.93 -19.30
N ALA A 481 -0.80 27.72 -20.37
CA ALA A 481 0.43 27.80 -21.18
C ALA A 481 0.90 26.43 -21.72
N VAL A 482 -0.02 25.57 -22.05
CA VAL A 482 0.24 24.18 -22.52
C VAL A 482 0.41 24.20 -24.03
N ASN A 483 1.41 23.43 -24.51
CA ASN A 483 1.64 23.22 -25.93
C ASN A 483 1.07 21.86 -26.37
N PHE A 484 0.03 21.87 -27.20
CA PHE A 484 -0.60 20.70 -27.81
C PHE A 484 -0.31 20.59 -29.33
N GLU A 485 0.75 21.22 -29.82
CA GLU A 485 1.09 21.20 -31.24
C GLU A 485 1.20 19.77 -31.77
N SER A 486 0.46 19.48 -32.85
CA SER A 486 0.43 18.16 -33.50
C SER A 486 -0.03 17.02 -32.57
N ALA A 487 -0.60 17.31 -31.39
CA ALA A 487 -1.10 16.29 -30.49
C ALA A 487 -2.38 15.62 -31.02
N THR A 488 -2.60 14.38 -30.64
CA THR A 488 -3.87 13.65 -30.84
C THR A 488 -4.68 13.75 -29.56
N LEU A 489 -5.80 14.50 -29.62
CA LEU A 489 -6.63 14.83 -28.45
C LEU A 489 -8.07 14.31 -28.69
N HIS A 490 -8.19 13.00 -28.87
CA HIS A 490 -9.50 12.42 -29.21
C HIS A 490 -10.38 12.26 -27.96
N ARG A 491 -11.60 12.78 -28.04
CA ARG A 491 -12.60 12.69 -26.96
C ARG A 491 -12.10 13.23 -25.62
N CYS A 492 -11.27 14.28 -25.68
CA CYS A 492 -10.79 14.96 -24.50
C CYS A 492 -11.78 16.03 -24.04
N GLU A 493 -11.85 16.27 -22.74
CA GLU A 493 -12.75 17.24 -22.13
C GLU A 493 -11.98 18.52 -21.72
N PHE A 494 -12.32 19.66 -22.34
CA PHE A 494 -11.80 21.00 -22.05
C PHE A 494 -12.90 21.96 -21.61
N GLU A 495 -14.04 21.46 -21.18
CA GLU A 495 -15.21 22.26 -20.88
C GLU A 495 -14.96 23.34 -19.82
N GLY A 496 -15.37 24.58 -20.14
CA GLY A 496 -15.27 25.72 -19.23
C GLY A 496 -13.85 26.20 -18.92
N LEU A 497 -12.82 25.60 -19.52
CA LEU A 497 -11.43 25.95 -19.22
C LEU A 497 -11.04 27.32 -19.77
N ARG A 498 -10.19 28.02 -19.01
CA ARG A 498 -9.48 29.21 -19.46
C ARG A 498 -8.07 28.81 -19.86
N LEU A 499 -7.78 28.81 -21.18
CA LEU A 499 -6.54 28.30 -21.77
C LEU A 499 -5.71 29.43 -22.43
N PRO A 500 -5.21 30.41 -21.66
CA PRO A 500 -4.41 31.47 -22.23
C PRO A 500 -3.06 30.93 -22.72
N LYS A 501 -2.67 31.35 -23.92
CA LYS A 501 -1.39 30.96 -24.54
C LYS A 501 -1.23 29.50 -24.88
N CYS A 502 -2.31 28.70 -24.91
CA CYS A 502 -2.25 27.32 -25.39
C CYS A 502 -2.13 27.27 -26.91
N ASN A 503 -1.37 26.29 -27.39
CA ASN A 503 -1.10 26.06 -28.80
C ASN A 503 -1.70 24.74 -29.26
N PHE A 504 -2.65 24.76 -30.20
CA PHE A 504 -3.30 23.59 -30.79
C PHE A 504 -2.99 23.47 -32.29
N ALA A 505 -1.95 24.15 -32.81
CA ALA A 505 -1.61 24.07 -34.23
C ALA A 505 -1.36 22.63 -34.66
N ASN A 506 -1.94 22.23 -35.80
CA ASN A 506 -1.90 20.86 -36.34
C ASN A 506 -2.46 19.76 -35.39
N ALA A 507 -3.08 20.11 -34.26
CA ALA A 507 -3.62 19.12 -33.34
C ALA A 507 -4.89 18.44 -33.91
N ASP A 508 -5.09 17.18 -33.57
CA ASP A 508 -6.31 16.43 -33.90
C ASP A 508 -7.22 16.35 -32.65
N LEU A 509 -8.23 17.23 -32.60
CA LEU A 509 -9.21 17.31 -31.50
C LEU A 509 -10.52 16.56 -31.85
N THR A 510 -10.48 15.65 -32.80
CA THR A 510 -11.70 14.96 -33.26
C THR A 510 -12.49 14.38 -32.09
N GLY A 511 -13.76 14.79 -32.02
CA GLY A 511 -14.68 14.33 -31.00
C GLY A 511 -14.46 14.87 -29.60
N SER A 512 -13.67 15.95 -29.42
CA SER A 512 -13.41 16.56 -28.11
C SER A 512 -14.44 17.62 -27.74
N TYR A 513 -14.51 17.96 -26.45
CA TYR A 513 -15.46 18.91 -25.88
C TYR A 513 -14.74 20.16 -25.41
N LEU A 514 -14.97 21.30 -26.08
CA LEU A 514 -14.40 22.61 -25.71
C LEU A 514 -15.49 23.62 -25.28
N THR A 515 -16.69 23.13 -25.03
CA THR A 515 -17.86 23.91 -24.63
C THR A 515 -17.53 24.90 -23.50
N GLY A 516 -17.90 26.17 -23.67
CA GLY A 516 -17.66 27.21 -22.66
C GLY A 516 -16.20 27.58 -22.44
N SER A 517 -15.26 27.09 -23.23
CA SER A 517 -13.84 27.41 -23.08
C SER A 517 -13.50 28.84 -23.50
N PHE A 518 -12.51 29.44 -22.80
CA PHE A 518 -11.97 30.76 -23.11
C PHE A 518 -10.52 30.62 -23.60
N ILE A 519 -10.30 30.83 -24.92
CA ILE A 519 -8.98 30.64 -25.58
C ILE A 519 -8.67 31.90 -26.44
N PRO A 520 -8.32 33.01 -25.81
CA PRO A 520 -8.03 34.25 -26.57
C PRO A 520 -6.75 34.08 -27.39
N ARG A 521 -6.84 34.40 -28.69
CA ARG A 521 -5.74 34.28 -29.66
C ARG A 521 -5.20 32.82 -29.71
N GLY A 522 -6.08 31.84 -29.55
CA GLY A 522 -5.73 30.42 -29.64
C GLY A 522 -5.16 30.07 -31.02
N LYS A 523 -4.11 29.25 -31.04
CA LYS A 523 -3.52 28.78 -32.29
C LYS A 523 -4.13 27.45 -32.67
N PHE A 524 -4.98 27.43 -33.71
CA PHE A 524 -5.63 26.23 -34.27
C PHE A 524 -5.30 26.05 -35.75
N GLU A 525 -4.20 26.67 -36.23
CA GLU A 525 -3.78 26.56 -37.62
C GLU A 525 -3.66 25.09 -38.03
N HIS A 526 -4.39 24.69 -39.09
CA HIS A 526 -4.49 23.33 -39.58
C HIS A 526 -4.98 22.28 -38.56
N ALA A 527 -5.59 22.69 -37.45
CA ALA A 527 -6.15 21.76 -36.46
C ALA A 527 -7.37 21.02 -37.04
N LYS A 528 -7.55 19.75 -36.63
CA LYS A 528 -8.78 19.00 -36.90
C LYS A 528 -9.74 19.17 -35.72
N LEU A 529 -10.82 19.87 -35.97
CA LEU A 529 -11.93 20.12 -35.05
C LEU A 529 -13.17 19.38 -35.48
N CYS A 530 -13.01 18.22 -36.16
CA CYS A 530 -14.13 17.45 -36.65
C CYS A 530 -14.94 16.89 -35.47
N ASP A 531 -16.28 16.98 -35.58
CA ASP A 531 -17.21 16.48 -34.58
C ASP A 531 -16.95 17.02 -33.15
N THR A 532 -16.39 18.22 -32.99
CA THR A 532 -16.11 18.86 -31.71
C THR A 532 -17.31 19.63 -31.16
N GLY A 533 -17.46 19.62 -29.81
CA GLY A 533 -18.41 20.50 -29.11
C GLY A 533 -17.79 21.87 -28.87
N LEU A 534 -18.29 22.92 -29.54
CA LEU A 534 -17.81 24.31 -29.48
C LEU A 534 -18.89 25.26 -28.96
N ALA A 535 -19.90 24.77 -28.26
CA ALA A 535 -20.94 25.63 -27.72
C ALA A 535 -20.37 26.62 -26.70
N ASP A 536 -20.89 27.84 -26.67
CA ASP A 536 -20.52 28.89 -25.70
C ASP A 536 -19.02 29.24 -25.64
N ILE A 537 -18.23 28.91 -26.66
CA ILE A 537 -16.80 29.24 -26.70
C ILE A 537 -16.57 30.76 -26.73
N ASP A 538 -15.46 31.21 -26.16
CA ASP A 538 -14.99 32.60 -26.21
C ASP A 538 -13.52 32.61 -26.66
N TRP A 539 -13.31 32.67 -28.02
CA TRP A 539 -12.00 32.57 -28.67
C TRP A 539 -11.67 33.80 -29.53
N PRO A 540 -11.64 34.99 -28.91
CA PRO A 540 -11.40 36.21 -29.69
C PRO A 540 -10.00 36.22 -30.30
N GLY A 541 -9.92 36.50 -31.60
CA GLY A 541 -8.66 36.55 -32.34
C GLY A 541 -7.99 35.19 -32.54
N ALA A 542 -8.74 34.09 -32.50
CA ALA A 542 -8.19 32.75 -32.74
C ALA A 542 -7.72 32.61 -34.20
N ASP A 543 -6.60 31.89 -34.38
CA ASP A 543 -6.09 31.53 -35.71
C ASP A 543 -6.60 30.12 -36.08
N LEU A 544 -7.61 30.07 -36.94
CA LEU A 544 -8.27 28.89 -37.48
C LEU A 544 -7.92 28.63 -38.95
N ARG A 545 -6.86 29.24 -39.48
CA ARG A 545 -6.47 29.06 -40.87
C ARG A 545 -6.25 27.61 -41.21
N GLY A 546 -6.95 27.15 -42.26
CA GLY A 546 -6.87 25.77 -42.73
C GLY A 546 -7.37 24.72 -41.72
N ALA A 547 -8.04 25.10 -40.64
CA ALA A 547 -8.66 24.14 -39.71
C ALA A 547 -9.83 23.39 -40.36
N ASP A 548 -10.08 22.17 -39.92
CA ASP A 548 -11.22 21.34 -40.36
C ASP A 548 -12.28 21.29 -39.25
N LEU A 549 -13.41 22.01 -39.48
CA LEU A 549 -14.52 22.13 -38.54
C LEU A 549 -15.72 21.24 -38.88
N ARG A 550 -15.61 20.33 -39.85
CA ARG A 550 -16.75 19.50 -40.24
C ARG A 550 -17.35 18.76 -39.07
N GLY A 551 -18.68 18.83 -38.94
CA GLY A 551 -19.41 18.23 -37.84
C GLY A 551 -19.25 18.93 -36.48
N ALA A 552 -18.47 20.03 -36.39
CA ALA A 552 -18.39 20.81 -35.18
C ALA A 552 -19.73 21.49 -34.84
N THR A 553 -20.05 21.60 -33.55
CA THR A 553 -21.31 22.16 -33.07
C THR A 553 -21.07 23.38 -32.17
N PHE A 554 -21.60 24.54 -32.56
CA PHE A 554 -21.54 25.78 -31.79
C PHE A 554 -22.72 25.96 -30.82
N HIS A 555 -23.61 24.97 -30.74
CA HIS A 555 -24.85 25.06 -29.97
C HIS A 555 -25.06 23.82 -29.10
N MET A 556 -25.53 24.04 -27.86
CA MET A 556 -26.08 22.98 -27.02
C MET A 556 -27.53 22.72 -27.45
N GLY A 557 -27.77 21.66 -28.18
CA GLY A 557 -29.11 21.29 -28.63
C GLY A 557 -29.24 19.81 -28.95
N SER A 558 -30.43 19.27 -28.77
CA SER A 558 -30.69 17.87 -29.11
C SER A 558 -30.49 17.65 -30.61
N THR A 559 -30.04 16.47 -31.00
CA THR A 559 -29.85 15.99 -32.36
C THR A 559 -31.12 16.08 -33.24
N ARG A 560 -32.25 16.43 -32.66
CA ARG A 560 -33.56 16.46 -33.34
C ARG A 560 -34.03 17.84 -33.77
N SER A 561 -33.53 18.91 -33.23
CA SER A 561 -34.14 20.23 -33.47
C SER A 561 -33.18 21.34 -33.86
N GLY A 562 -31.87 21.19 -33.77
CA GLY A 562 -30.98 22.33 -33.90
C GLY A 562 -31.42 23.49 -32.99
N LEU A 563 -30.73 24.60 -33.03
CA LEU A 563 -31.18 25.78 -32.31
C LEU A 563 -32.48 26.31 -32.92
N VAL A 564 -33.48 26.57 -32.09
CA VAL A 564 -34.74 27.15 -32.55
C VAL A 564 -34.46 28.46 -33.33
N GLY A 565 -34.75 28.48 -34.61
CA GLY A 565 -34.51 29.62 -35.50
C GLY A 565 -33.26 29.53 -36.37
N SER A 566 -32.43 28.48 -36.25
CA SER A 566 -31.35 28.23 -37.20
C SER A 566 -31.94 27.79 -38.55
N PRO A 567 -31.57 28.41 -39.68
CA PRO A 567 -32.00 28.01 -41.00
C PRO A 567 -31.59 26.57 -41.39
N ILE A 568 -30.54 26.04 -40.81
CA ILE A 568 -29.97 24.71 -41.09
C ILE A 568 -30.63 23.61 -40.24
N ALA A 569 -31.17 23.95 -39.10
CA ALA A 569 -31.79 22.99 -38.16
C ALA A 569 -32.95 22.19 -38.79
N CYS A 570 -33.57 22.73 -39.88
CA CYS A 570 -34.69 22.09 -40.59
C CYS A 570 -34.27 21.04 -41.62
N GLU A 571 -33.00 20.94 -41.99
CA GLU A 571 -32.52 20.05 -43.07
C GLU A 571 -32.02 18.69 -42.58
N GLY A 572 -32.23 18.34 -41.30
CA GLY A 572 -31.91 17.00 -40.78
C GLY A 572 -30.42 16.68 -40.63
N SER A 573 -29.58 17.69 -40.51
CA SER A 573 -28.16 17.48 -40.22
C SER A 573 -28.04 16.89 -38.82
N ARG A 574 -27.54 15.67 -38.74
CA ARG A 574 -27.16 14.99 -37.48
C ARG A 574 -25.91 15.63 -36.93
N THR A 575 -26.05 16.73 -36.24
CA THR A 575 -24.93 17.24 -35.40
C THR A 575 -24.87 16.38 -34.14
N GLY A 576 -24.18 15.25 -34.24
CA GLY A 576 -24.35 14.11 -33.37
C GLY A 576 -23.47 14.05 -32.14
N PHE A 577 -23.29 15.12 -31.39
CA PHE A 577 -22.41 15.00 -30.21
C PHE A 577 -23.16 14.98 -28.88
N TYR A 578 -24.32 15.57 -28.78
CA TYR A 578 -25.15 15.47 -27.58
C TYR A 578 -26.23 14.42 -27.82
N THR A 579 -25.90 13.17 -27.47
CA THR A 579 -26.82 12.04 -27.48
C THR A 579 -27.98 12.23 -26.50
N ASP A 580 -29.04 11.47 -26.68
CA ASP A 580 -30.36 11.47 -26.02
C ASP A 580 -30.44 11.63 -24.48
N ASP A 581 -29.34 11.82 -23.78
CA ASP A 581 -29.30 11.96 -22.33
C ASP A 581 -29.46 13.40 -21.78
N TYR A 582 -29.39 14.40 -22.65
CA TYR A 582 -29.79 15.76 -22.28
C TYR A 582 -31.30 15.89 -22.32
N ASN A 583 -31.91 15.83 -21.15
CA ASN A 583 -33.35 16.08 -20.96
C ASN A 583 -33.74 17.42 -21.56
N ASP A 584 -34.91 17.46 -22.27
CA ASP A 584 -35.60 18.65 -22.81
C ASP A 584 -35.85 19.79 -21.77
N ARG A 585 -35.37 19.63 -20.51
CA ARG A 585 -35.54 20.58 -19.42
C ARG A 585 -34.52 21.73 -19.41
N ASP A 586 -33.42 21.61 -20.15
CA ASP A 586 -32.34 22.62 -20.19
C ASP A 586 -32.45 23.55 -21.44
N PHE A 587 -33.61 23.61 -22.08
CA PHE A 587 -33.87 24.54 -23.16
C PHE A 587 -33.84 25.98 -22.62
N LYS A 588 -32.71 26.66 -22.76
CA LYS A 588 -32.61 28.07 -22.43
C LYS A 588 -33.31 28.87 -23.50
N PRO A 589 -34.13 29.85 -23.16
CA PRO A 589 -34.71 30.74 -24.17
C PRO A 589 -33.59 31.46 -24.92
N PRO A 590 -33.84 31.87 -26.20
CA PRO A 590 -32.81 32.50 -27.07
C PRO A 590 -32.06 33.67 -26.42
N GLU A 591 -32.68 34.33 -25.46
CA GLU A 591 -32.08 35.46 -24.71
C GLU A 591 -31.03 35.01 -23.69
N GLU A 592 -31.05 33.77 -23.23
CA GLU A 592 -30.11 33.17 -22.30
C GLU A 592 -29.00 32.37 -22.98
N ILE A 593 -29.05 32.21 -24.31
CA ILE A 593 -28.04 31.50 -25.07
C ILE A 593 -26.77 32.36 -25.12
N ARG A 594 -25.69 31.89 -24.52
CA ARG A 594 -24.38 32.48 -24.73
C ARG A 594 -23.96 32.23 -26.17
N LYS A 595 -23.58 33.30 -26.86
CA LYS A 595 -23.17 33.22 -28.26
C LYS A 595 -21.71 32.82 -28.31
N ALA A 596 -21.38 31.83 -29.13
CA ALA A 596 -19.99 31.54 -29.44
C ALA A 596 -19.31 32.79 -30.01
N ASN A 597 -18.17 33.17 -29.44
CA ASN A 597 -17.41 34.39 -29.80
C ASN A 597 -16.14 34.03 -30.58
N LEU A 598 -16.11 34.35 -31.85
CA LEU A 598 -14.98 34.23 -32.77
C LEU A 598 -14.57 35.58 -33.36
N ARG A 599 -14.81 36.66 -32.62
CA ARG A 599 -14.45 38.02 -33.09
C ARG A 599 -12.98 38.14 -33.43
N GLY A 600 -12.68 38.72 -34.63
CA GLY A 600 -11.31 38.88 -35.08
C GLY A 600 -10.55 37.58 -35.32
N ALA A 601 -11.23 36.45 -35.37
CA ALA A 601 -10.62 35.16 -35.74
C ALA A 601 -10.26 35.10 -37.21
N ASP A 602 -9.22 34.34 -37.57
CA ASP A 602 -8.84 34.06 -38.95
C ASP A 602 -9.33 32.67 -39.38
N LEU A 603 -10.34 32.61 -40.24
CA LEU A 603 -11.00 31.41 -40.77
C LEU A 603 -10.60 31.08 -42.20
N ARG A 604 -9.66 31.83 -42.79
CA ARG A 604 -9.29 31.65 -44.21
C ARG A 604 -8.77 30.25 -44.48
N GLY A 605 -9.37 29.58 -45.44
CA GLY A 605 -9.07 28.20 -45.82
C GLY A 605 -9.54 27.15 -44.84
N ALA A 606 -10.25 27.51 -43.76
CA ALA A 606 -10.91 26.54 -42.91
C ALA A 606 -12.01 25.81 -43.64
N ASN A 607 -12.11 24.49 -43.41
CA ASN A 607 -13.20 23.68 -43.93
C ASN A 607 -14.40 23.78 -42.96
N ILE A 608 -15.49 24.41 -43.43
CA ILE A 608 -16.69 24.72 -42.67
C ILE A 608 -17.94 23.99 -43.21
N ASP A 609 -17.76 22.99 -44.07
CA ASP A 609 -18.86 22.29 -44.71
C ASP A 609 -19.84 21.68 -43.71
N GLY A 610 -21.11 22.04 -43.84
CA GLY A 610 -22.19 21.53 -43.00
C GLY A 610 -22.20 22.07 -41.55
N VAL A 611 -21.36 23.03 -41.22
CA VAL A 611 -21.30 23.62 -39.87
C VAL A 611 -22.36 24.72 -39.73
N ASP A 612 -23.12 24.69 -38.64
CA ASP A 612 -24.12 25.72 -38.31
C ASP A 612 -23.49 26.88 -37.50
N PHE A 613 -23.30 28.03 -38.15
CA PHE A 613 -22.79 29.27 -37.52
C PHE A 613 -23.92 30.22 -37.05
N TYR A 614 -25.15 29.72 -36.87
CA TYR A 614 -26.22 30.56 -36.38
C TYR A 614 -25.86 31.30 -35.08
N LEU A 615 -26.01 32.64 -35.09
CA LEU A 615 -25.68 33.53 -33.98
C LEU A 615 -24.20 33.48 -33.50
N VAL A 616 -23.28 32.81 -34.17
CA VAL A 616 -21.86 32.88 -33.89
C VAL A 616 -21.36 34.32 -34.18
N ASP A 617 -20.63 34.91 -33.26
CA ASP A 617 -20.10 36.29 -33.41
C ASP A 617 -18.79 36.25 -34.18
N LEU A 618 -18.85 36.61 -35.47
CA LEU A 618 -17.73 36.68 -36.42
C LEU A 618 -17.35 38.11 -36.78
N ARG A 619 -17.74 39.12 -35.99
CA ARG A 619 -17.38 40.48 -36.24
C ARG A 619 -15.87 40.67 -36.25
N ASP A 620 -15.35 41.46 -37.17
CA ASP A 620 -13.93 41.70 -37.35
C ASP A 620 -13.10 40.42 -37.69
N ALA A 621 -13.74 39.31 -38.08
CA ALA A 621 -13.05 38.07 -38.46
C ALA A 621 -12.57 38.11 -39.92
N ASP A 622 -11.47 37.45 -40.22
CA ASP A 622 -10.94 37.24 -41.57
C ASP A 622 -11.47 35.95 -42.16
N TYR A 623 -12.14 36.01 -43.32
CA TYR A 623 -12.71 34.86 -44.05
C TYR A 623 -12.70 35.13 -45.56
N THR A 624 -12.99 34.10 -46.39
CA THR A 624 -13.06 34.22 -47.83
C THR A 624 -14.48 34.65 -48.29
N PRO A 625 -14.64 35.21 -49.48
CA PRO A 625 -15.98 35.55 -50.01
C PRO A 625 -16.94 34.32 -50.06
N GLU A 626 -16.42 33.14 -50.35
CA GLU A 626 -17.21 31.91 -50.38
C GLU A 626 -17.68 31.52 -48.96
N GLN A 627 -16.88 31.76 -47.96
CA GLN A 627 -17.24 31.54 -46.56
C GLN A 627 -18.27 32.56 -46.07
N GLU A 628 -18.17 33.81 -46.52
CA GLU A 628 -19.11 34.88 -46.19
C GLU A 628 -20.53 34.51 -46.60
N GLU A 629 -20.71 34.01 -47.81
CA GLU A 629 -22.04 33.56 -48.31
C GLU A 629 -22.63 32.47 -47.39
N GLN A 630 -21.79 31.55 -46.91
CA GLN A 630 -22.24 30.48 -45.96
C GLN A 630 -22.60 31.11 -44.60
N PHE A 631 -21.81 32.00 -44.06
CA PHE A 631 -22.05 32.65 -42.77
C PHE A 631 -23.33 33.49 -42.78
N GLU A 632 -23.58 34.26 -43.86
CA GLU A 632 -24.84 34.98 -44.05
C GLU A 632 -26.05 34.05 -44.10
N ARG A 633 -25.95 32.95 -44.88
CA ARG A 633 -27.00 31.97 -44.98
C ARG A 633 -27.32 31.30 -43.65
N CYS A 634 -26.32 31.05 -42.81
CA CYS A 634 -26.48 30.47 -41.45
C CYS A 634 -26.99 31.49 -40.43
N GLY A 635 -26.97 32.80 -40.72
CA GLY A 635 -27.37 33.82 -39.75
C GLY A 635 -26.30 34.12 -38.70
N ALA A 636 -25.03 34.02 -39.07
CA ALA A 636 -23.90 34.46 -38.24
C ALA A 636 -23.92 35.97 -38.03
N ILE A 637 -23.27 36.47 -36.99
CA ILE A 637 -23.20 37.91 -36.69
C ILE A 637 -21.92 38.48 -37.33
N LEU A 638 -22.04 39.09 -38.53
CA LEU A 638 -20.92 39.59 -39.31
C LEU A 638 -20.65 41.09 -39.08
N HIS A 639 -21.71 41.87 -38.82
CA HIS A 639 -21.61 43.33 -38.67
C HIS A 639 -22.15 43.81 -37.31
N SER A 640 -21.62 44.88 -36.81
CA SER A 640 -22.26 45.56 -35.67
C SER A 640 -23.66 45.99 -36.10
N ARG A 641 -24.71 45.64 -35.33
CA ARG A 641 -26.04 46.21 -35.59
C ARG A 641 -25.86 47.74 -35.59
N ALA A 642 -26.05 48.35 -36.73
CA ALA A 642 -26.19 49.79 -36.78
C ALA A 642 -27.35 50.15 -35.86
N GLY A 643 -27.07 50.94 -34.82
CA GLY A 643 -27.95 51.34 -33.75
C GLY A 643 -29.18 52.11 -34.26
#